data_53be21bb8267512c71f1590baa1a9dc3
#
_entry.id   53be21bb8267512c71f1590baa1a9dc3
#
_cell.length_a   1.000
_cell.length_b   1.000
_cell.length_c   1.000
_cell.angle_alpha   90.00
_cell.angle_beta   90.00
_cell.angle_gamma   90.00
#
_symmetry.space_group_name_H-M   'P 1'
#
loop_
_entity.id
_entity.type
_entity.pdbx_description
1 polymer ?
#
loop_
_entity_poly.entity_id
_entity_poly.type
_entity_poly.pdbx_seq_one_letter_code
_entity_poly.pdbx_strand_id
1 'polypeptide(L)'
;MTPSLFPRRAALRPIALAASLALLPALALAQAAEPKDANDTLNLNRVVVTGTATSASKMKQSVSISTLEADQILKLSPTNAAEILRSIPGIRSESSGGEGNANLTVRGLPISAGGARYVQFQEDGLPILLFGDIAFGTADQFLRTDYNLSHLEVIRGGSASTLASNSPGGLVNFISKTGEEKGGAAGLTLGVDGGRQTRVDLDYGGSLGNGTRFHIGGFQRVGEGDRKTGFNAASGGQIKANITQDIGSGYLRLSLKALDDKTPSFLPVPVITTNGRIQSIAGVDPRTAFFINNSTPQDLVFGADGKMVSTNPRDGLRVKSTAIGLEGSFKLGDGWNITDKFRHSTNSGRFIALFPADNGTPVAGASKFTATLFNTSIDDLGNTVNDLKISKTFGNAAGGKATVTAGLFTAKQQVALTWFWNQYSVDMKGSGAGATFTTAGWDTWGGCCVRNYNVAYETTAPYAALTWEAGALTLDASVRNDKQKASGFYQEDNPIAKTWDPATRKNVNYQLSHTSYSLGGNYQLNKDLALFARASDGVAFSADRLLYGTPVDGSVPVASNGVKQIEGGAKLRAGAFSVFATLFSAETRESNYEATTQKFTSNKYRADGLELEVGYRAGDFKLTGGATYTNARITASNDASTVGKTPRRQADFVFQLAPTYAIGALELGAAVIGTGKAWGDDANTIVQPAFTVLNAFANYQFNDRLSLSASANNLTNTLGYTEVEGDGHAARAINGRSVKLGLKYNF
;
A
#
# COMPACT_ATOMS: atom_id res chain seq x y z
N MET A 1 -53.41 -15.90 -10.95
CA MET A 1 -52.09 -16.27 -11.47
C MET A 1 -51.07 -15.73 -10.50
N THR A 2 -50.55 -16.57 -9.64
CA THR A 2 -49.62 -16.27 -8.55
C THR A 2 -48.19 -16.32 -9.06
N PRO A 3 -47.31 -15.35 -8.74
CA PRO A 3 -45.88 -15.48 -9.01
C PRO A 3 -45.21 -16.20 -7.84
N SER A 4 -44.46 -17.23 -8.16
CA SER A 4 -43.68 -18.04 -7.23
C SER A 4 -42.44 -17.29 -6.71
N LEU A 5 -42.38 -17.11 -5.41
CA LEU A 5 -41.18 -16.77 -4.64
C LEU A 5 -40.25 -17.99 -4.55
N PHE A 6 -39.08 -17.93 -5.17
CA PHE A 6 -37.98 -18.82 -4.81
C PHE A 6 -36.76 -17.98 -4.37
N PRO A 7 -36.25 -18.14 -3.14
CA PRO A 7 -35.04 -17.53 -2.73
C PRO A 7 -33.83 -18.28 -3.31
N ARG A 8 -32.94 -17.59 -3.99
CA ARG A 8 -31.64 -18.11 -4.42
C ARG A 8 -30.73 -18.38 -3.20
N ARG A 9 -30.88 -19.58 -2.64
CA ARG A 9 -29.91 -20.17 -1.69
C ARG A 9 -29.10 -21.25 -2.43
N ALA A 10 -28.02 -20.86 -3.13
CA ALA A 10 -27.22 -21.89 -3.83
C ALA A 10 -25.74 -21.57 -4.05
N ALA A 11 -25.18 -20.49 -3.50
CA ALA A 11 -23.78 -20.16 -3.80
C ALA A 11 -22.75 -20.58 -2.74
N LEU A 12 -23.16 -20.94 -1.52
CA LEU A 12 -22.24 -21.30 -0.45
C LEU A 12 -21.90 -22.80 -0.33
N ARG A 13 -22.71 -23.70 -0.92
CA ARG A 13 -22.47 -25.12 -0.81
C ARG A 13 -21.22 -25.67 -1.49
N PRO A 14 -20.80 -25.25 -2.70
CA PRO A 14 -19.59 -25.81 -3.32
C PRO A 14 -18.28 -25.32 -2.67
N ILE A 15 -18.27 -24.14 -2.07
CA ILE A 15 -17.05 -23.55 -1.48
C ILE A 15 -16.77 -24.15 -0.10
N ALA A 16 -17.79 -24.35 0.71
CA ALA A 16 -17.64 -25.03 2.00
C ALA A 16 -17.20 -26.51 1.82
N LEU A 17 -17.65 -27.17 0.77
CA LEU A 17 -17.24 -28.53 0.42
C LEU A 17 -15.80 -28.57 -0.14
N ALA A 18 -15.39 -27.57 -0.92
CA ALA A 18 -14.02 -27.47 -1.42
C ALA A 18 -13.00 -27.16 -0.30
N ALA A 19 -13.37 -26.31 0.67
CA ALA A 19 -12.55 -26.04 1.84
C ALA A 19 -12.44 -27.26 2.77
N SER A 20 -13.52 -28.03 2.91
CA SER A 20 -13.53 -29.27 3.69
C SER A 20 -12.73 -30.40 3.01
N LEU A 21 -12.75 -30.48 1.69
CA LEU A 21 -11.97 -31.43 0.89
C LEU A 21 -10.49 -31.10 0.80
N ALA A 22 -10.12 -29.83 0.86
CA ALA A 22 -8.71 -29.41 0.90
C ALA A 22 -8.05 -29.67 2.27
N LEU A 23 -8.83 -29.73 3.36
CA LEU A 23 -8.33 -30.04 4.70
C LEU A 23 -8.16 -31.55 4.98
N LEU A 24 -8.95 -32.40 4.34
CA LEU A 24 -8.93 -33.86 4.56
C LEU A 24 -7.62 -34.53 4.09
N PRO A 25 -7.03 -34.23 2.92
CA PRO A 25 -5.74 -34.82 2.54
C PRO A 25 -4.56 -34.29 3.36
N ALA A 26 -4.63 -33.04 3.87
CA ALA A 26 -3.59 -32.49 4.72
C ALA A 26 -3.50 -33.18 6.09
N LEU A 27 -4.63 -33.61 6.65
CA LEU A 27 -4.69 -34.37 7.89
C LEU A 27 -4.19 -35.82 7.72
N ALA A 28 -4.40 -36.43 6.57
CA ALA A 28 -3.95 -37.80 6.30
C ALA A 28 -2.45 -37.90 6.01
N LEU A 29 -1.84 -36.84 5.46
CA LEU A 29 -0.40 -36.76 5.21
C LEU A 29 0.41 -36.34 6.44
N ALA A 30 -0.22 -35.75 7.45
CA ALA A 30 0.42 -35.30 8.68
C ALA A 30 0.89 -36.45 9.61
N GLN A 31 0.53 -37.71 9.32
CA GLN A 31 0.92 -38.88 10.13
C GLN A 31 2.20 -39.57 9.68
N ALA A 32 2.85 -39.12 8.60
CA ALA A 32 4.07 -39.73 8.11
C ALA A 32 5.25 -38.75 8.18
N ALA A 33 6.14 -38.97 9.11
CA ALA A 33 7.46 -38.37 9.36
C ALA A 33 7.49 -37.16 10.32
N GLU A 34 8.14 -37.34 11.46
CA GLU A 34 8.64 -36.25 12.32
C GLU A 34 9.75 -35.48 11.57
N PRO A 35 9.59 -34.19 11.28
CA PRO A 35 10.68 -33.40 10.73
C PRO A 35 11.52 -32.81 11.86
N LYS A 36 12.81 -33.05 11.83
CA LYS A 36 13.79 -32.22 12.53
C LYS A 36 13.67 -30.80 11.99
N ASP A 37 13.34 -29.83 12.84
CA ASP A 37 13.29 -28.38 12.54
C ASP A 37 12.61 -28.01 11.22
N ALA A 38 11.32 -28.29 11.11
CA ALA A 38 10.50 -27.72 10.05
C ALA A 38 10.36 -26.21 10.30
N ASN A 39 11.13 -25.38 9.58
CA ASN A 39 10.91 -23.92 9.56
C ASN A 39 9.46 -23.68 9.14
N ASP A 40 8.68 -23.15 10.05
CA ASP A 40 7.29 -22.73 9.83
C ASP A 40 7.25 -21.73 8.66
N THR A 41 6.79 -22.16 7.51
CA THR A 41 6.87 -21.42 6.26
C THR A 41 6.08 -20.10 6.30
N LEU A 42 5.03 -20.02 7.14
CA LEU A 42 4.26 -18.80 7.39
C LEU A 42 4.77 -18.03 8.61
N ASN A 43 5.84 -18.51 9.26
CA ASN A 43 6.39 -17.90 10.47
C ASN A 43 5.34 -17.67 11.56
N LEU A 44 4.46 -18.66 11.81
CA LEU A 44 3.39 -18.55 12.80
C LEU A 44 3.92 -18.38 14.24
N ASN A 45 5.15 -18.80 14.51
CA ASN A 45 5.84 -18.56 15.77
C ASN A 45 6.51 -17.18 15.87
N ARG A 46 6.61 -16.44 14.76
CA ARG A 46 7.22 -15.11 14.77
C ARG A 46 6.48 -14.19 15.73
N VAL A 47 7.24 -13.51 16.57
CA VAL A 47 6.72 -12.41 17.39
C VAL A 47 6.51 -11.20 16.50
N VAL A 48 5.32 -10.63 16.56
CA VAL A 48 4.91 -9.43 15.83
C VAL A 48 4.71 -8.28 16.79
N VAL A 49 5.02 -7.08 16.31
CA VAL A 49 4.99 -5.85 17.12
C VAL A 49 4.02 -4.81 16.58
N THR A 50 3.62 -4.94 15.32
CA THR A 50 2.74 -3.98 14.63
C THR A 50 1.28 -4.19 15.05
N GLY A 51 0.57 -3.10 15.35
CA GLY A 51 -0.88 -3.10 15.62
C GLY A 51 -1.32 -4.06 16.72
N THR A 52 -0.46 -4.29 17.70
CA THR A 52 -0.73 -5.12 18.88
C THR A 52 -0.34 -4.37 20.14
N ALA A 53 -1.13 -4.52 21.20
CA ALA A 53 -0.83 -3.88 22.48
C ALA A 53 0.39 -4.53 23.17
N THR A 54 0.56 -5.86 22.97
CA THR A 54 1.66 -6.65 23.50
C THR A 54 2.27 -7.50 22.40
N SER A 55 3.60 -7.54 22.34
CA SER A 55 4.30 -8.42 21.39
C SER A 55 4.03 -9.89 21.72
N ALA A 56 3.53 -10.66 20.77
CA ALA A 56 3.29 -12.08 20.89
C ALA A 56 3.43 -12.78 19.54
N SER A 57 3.58 -14.11 19.55
CA SER A 57 3.63 -14.89 18.30
C SER A 57 2.30 -14.81 17.54
N LYS A 58 2.34 -14.92 16.21
CA LYS A 58 1.12 -14.97 15.38
C LYS A 58 0.12 -16.04 15.85
N MET A 59 0.62 -17.20 16.35
CA MET A 59 -0.23 -18.26 16.90
C MET A 59 -1.09 -17.83 18.09
N LYS A 60 -0.64 -16.86 18.88
CA LYS A 60 -1.31 -16.40 20.11
C LYS A 60 -2.16 -15.13 19.90
N GLN A 61 -2.10 -14.52 18.75
CA GLN A 61 -2.81 -13.27 18.49
C GLN A 61 -4.15 -13.51 17.81
N SER A 62 -5.13 -12.66 18.05
CA SER A 62 -6.47 -12.67 17.45
C SER A 62 -6.59 -11.81 16.19
N VAL A 63 -5.48 -11.57 15.49
CA VAL A 63 -5.42 -10.71 14.28
C VAL A 63 -4.95 -11.49 13.06
N SER A 64 -5.43 -11.07 11.88
CA SER A 64 -4.95 -11.54 10.59
C SER A 64 -3.67 -10.78 10.22
N ILE A 65 -2.52 -11.42 10.35
CA ILE A 65 -1.21 -10.80 10.12
C ILE A 65 -0.32 -11.66 9.23
N SER A 66 0.24 -11.06 8.18
CA SER A 66 1.26 -11.64 7.32
C SER A 66 2.61 -10.97 7.57
N THR A 67 3.69 -11.72 7.44
CA THR A 67 5.06 -11.21 7.51
C THR A 67 5.84 -11.65 6.28
N LEU A 68 6.64 -10.75 5.71
CA LEU A 68 7.54 -11.02 4.60
C LEU A 68 8.97 -10.64 5.01
N GLU A 69 9.89 -11.59 4.88
CA GLU A 69 11.30 -11.35 5.12
C GLU A 69 11.92 -10.52 3.98
N ALA A 70 12.91 -9.68 4.32
CA ALA A 70 13.60 -8.85 3.34
C ALA A 70 14.19 -9.68 2.19
N ASP A 71 14.78 -10.84 2.47
CA ASP A 71 15.33 -11.72 1.44
C ASP A 71 14.28 -12.24 0.45
N GLN A 72 13.07 -12.54 0.92
CA GLN A 72 11.97 -12.96 0.06
C GLN A 72 11.53 -11.81 -0.87
N ILE A 73 11.47 -10.60 -0.33
CA ILE A 73 11.12 -9.40 -1.09
C ILE A 73 12.20 -9.12 -2.14
N LEU A 74 13.48 -9.12 -1.75
CA LEU A 74 14.59 -8.77 -2.65
C LEU A 74 14.78 -9.77 -3.79
N LYS A 75 14.54 -11.07 -3.58
CA LYS A 75 14.63 -12.11 -4.62
C LYS A 75 13.68 -11.86 -5.80
N LEU A 76 12.49 -11.37 -5.54
CA LEU A 76 11.52 -11.01 -6.58
C LEU A 76 11.79 -9.65 -7.23
N SER A 77 12.75 -8.87 -6.68
CA SER A 77 13.11 -7.53 -7.16
C SER A 77 11.91 -6.63 -7.47
N PRO A 78 10.94 -6.48 -6.55
CA PRO A 78 9.79 -5.62 -6.77
C PRO A 78 10.25 -4.17 -6.92
N THR A 79 9.57 -3.41 -7.74
CA THR A 79 9.93 -2.02 -8.01
C THR A 79 9.27 -1.05 -7.04
N ASN A 80 8.17 -1.46 -6.41
CA ASN A 80 7.41 -0.60 -5.49
C ASN A 80 6.71 -1.40 -4.40
N ALA A 81 6.21 -0.70 -3.37
CA ALA A 81 5.48 -1.30 -2.26
C ALA A 81 4.22 -2.05 -2.71
N ALA A 82 3.54 -1.58 -3.76
CA ALA A 82 2.33 -2.22 -4.25
C ALA A 82 2.61 -3.58 -4.89
N GLU A 83 3.74 -3.77 -5.56
CA GLU A 83 4.16 -5.09 -6.06
C GLU A 83 4.41 -6.08 -4.93
N ILE A 84 5.03 -5.64 -3.85
CA ILE A 84 5.24 -6.46 -2.65
C ILE A 84 3.89 -6.90 -2.09
N LEU A 85 2.95 -5.96 -1.94
CA LEU A 85 1.65 -6.19 -1.31
C LEU A 85 0.69 -7.04 -2.16
N ARG A 86 0.92 -7.18 -3.46
CA ARG A 86 0.16 -8.12 -4.31
C ARG A 86 0.31 -9.58 -3.89
N SER A 87 1.35 -9.91 -3.14
CA SER A 87 1.57 -11.26 -2.61
C SER A 87 0.84 -11.52 -1.28
N ILE A 88 0.15 -10.53 -0.71
CA ILE A 88 -0.56 -10.65 0.58
C ILE A 88 -2.04 -10.92 0.32
N PRO A 89 -2.60 -12.05 0.80
CA PRO A 89 -4.04 -12.30 0.73
C PRO A 89 -4.86 -11.20 1.40
N GLY A 90 -6.06 -10.94 0.89
CA GLY A 90 -6.94 -9.88 1.41
C GLY A 90 -6.58 -8.47 0.95
N ILE A 91 -5.41 -8.25 0.36
CA ILE A 91 -5.00 -6.95 -0.18
C ILE A 91 -5.23 -6.91 -1.70
N ARG A 92 -5.96 -5.91 -2.13
CA ARG A 92 -6.02 -5.49 -3.52
C ARG A 92 -4.98 -4.39 -3.71
N SER A 93 -3.97 -4.65 -4.53
CA SER A 93 -2.88 -3.72 -4.79
C SER A 93 -2.65 -3.57 -6.29
N GLU A 94 -2.67 -2.33 -6.77
CA GLU A 94 -2.48 -1.97 -8.17
C GLU A 94 -1.13 -1.27 -8.34
N SER A 95 -0.13 -2.03 -8.77
CA SER A 95 1.26 -1.62 -8.90
C SER A 95 1.62 -0.94 -10.22
N SER A 96 0.62 -0.66 -11.06
CA SER A 96 0.83 -0.20 -12.44
C SER A 96 1.14 1.30 -12.58
N GLY A 97 1.06 2.08 -11.51
CA GLY A 97 1.30 3.54 -11.53
C GLY A 97 2.77 3.96 -11.51
N GLY A 98 3.71 3.01 -11.42
CA GLY A 98 5.12 3.28 -11.17
C GLY A 98 5.50 3.09 -9.70
N GLU A 99 6.53 3.78 -9.22
CA GLU A 99 7.07 3.61 -7.87
C GLU A 99 6.41 4.52 -6.83
N GLY A 100 5.19 4.88 -7.04
CA GLY A 100 4.35 5.67 -6.14
C GLY A 100 2.99 5.90 -6.77
N ASN A 101 2.08 6.50 -6.03
CA ASN A 101 0.69 6.71 -6.43
C ASN A 101 -0.04 5.37 -6.73
N ALA A 102 0.30 4.33 -5.99
CA ALA A 102 -0.36 3.05 -6.08
C ALA A 102 -1.75 3.11 -5.44
N ASN A 103 -2.68 2.31 -5.97
CA ASN A 103 -4.01 2.16 -5.42
C ASN A 103 -4.06 0.89 -4.58
N LEU A 104 -4.48 1.02 -3.33
CA LEU A 104 -4.48 -0.09 -2.40
C LEU A 104 -5.74 -0.10 -1.54
N THR A 105 -6.31 -1.29 -1.36
CA THR A 105 -7.39 -1.54 -0.42
C THR A 105 -7.31 -2.94 0.17
N VAL A 106 -8.16 -3.23 1.15
CA VAL A 106 -8.19 -4.49 1.88
C VAL A 106 -9.62 -4.99 2.01
N ARG A 107 -9.81 -6.31 1.89
CA ARG A 107 -11.08 -7.00 2.18
C ARG A 107 -12.31 -6.40 1.49
N GLY A 108 -12.19 -5.99 0.25
CA GLY A 108 -13.29 -5.44 -0.52
C GLY A 108 -13.79 -4.06 -0.11
N LEU A 109 -13.06 -3.35 0.77
CA LEU A 109 -13.30 -1.93 0.98
C LEU A 109 -13.04 -1.17 -0.33
N PRO A 110 -13.73 -0.05 -0.58
CA PRO A 110 -13.58 0.66 -1.84
C PRO A 110 -12.15 1.14 -2.08
N ILE A 111 -11.70 1.05 -3.33
CA ILE A 111 -10.37 1.48 -3.73
C ILE A 111 -10.37 2.95 -4.14
N SER A 112 -9.39 3.71 -3.68
CA SER A 112 -9.21 5.11 -4.09
C SER A 112 -8.46 5.19 -5.43
N ALA A 113 -8.67 6.22 -6.19
CA ALA A 113 -7.77 6.60 -7.27
C ALA A 113 -6.56 7.35 -6.67
N GLY A 114 -5.42 6.69 -6.59
CA GLY A 114 -4.22 7.18 -5.89
C GLY A 114 -4.31 7.03 -4.37
N GLY A 115 -3.60 6.02 -3.83
CA GLY A 115 -3.41 5.85 -2.41
C GLY A 115 -4.16 4.70 -1.74
N ALA A 116 -4.15 4.73 -0.42
CA ALA A 116 -4.61 3.68 0.47
C ALA A 116 -5.44 4.26 1.62
N ARG A 117 -6.68 4.69 1.35
CA ARG A 117 -7.54 5.40 2.32
C ARG A 117 -7.71 4.69 3.65
N TYR A 118 -7.86 3.37 3.62
CA TYR A 118 -8.18 2.55 4.79
C TYR A 118 -6.97 1.82 5.36
N VAL A 119 -5.80 1.97 4.74
CA VAL A 119 -4.56 1.27 5.12
C VAL A 119 -3.45 2.29 5.34
N GLN A 120 -2.81 2.24 6.50
CA GLN A 120 -1.71 3.12 6.83
C GLN A 120 -0.36 2.47 6.52
N PHE A 121 0.51 3.20 5.81
CA PHE A 121 1.92 2.85 5.67
C PHE A 121 2.74 3.41 6.82
N GLN A 122 3.54 2.55 7.44
CA GLN A 122 4.43 2.88 8.54
C GLN A 122 5.88 2.49 8.23
N GLU A 123 6.80 3.24 8.77
CA GLU A 123 8.20 2.84 8.99
C GLU A 123 8.47 2.80 10.50
N ASP A 124 8.97 1.66 10.98
CA ASP A 124 9.34 1.43 12.38
C ASP A 124 8.22 1.73 13.40
N GLY A 125 6.95 1.53 12.97
CA GLY A 125 5.76 1.68 13.79
C GLY A 125 5.16 3.10 13.82
N LEU A 126 5.69 4.06 13.05
CA LEU A 126 5.12 5.40 12.89
C LEU A 126 4.64 5.65 11.45
N PRO A 127 3.50 6.34 11.25
CA PRO A 127 2.97 6.60 9.92
C PRO A 127 3.91 7.45 9.06
N ILE A 128 4.11 7.07 7.79
CA ILE A 128 4.85 7.87 6.82
C ILE A 128 4.11 9.17 6.55
N LEU A 129 2.81 9.09 6.26
CA LEU A 129 1.84 10.19 6.28
C LEU A 129 0.64 9.75 7.11
N LEU A 130 -0.05 10.69 7.74
CA LEU A 130 -1.27 10.39 8.52
C LEU A 130 -2.42 9.91 7.64
N PHE A 131 -2.49 10.40 6.41
CA PHE A 131 -3.51 10.05 5.44
C PHE A 131 -2.90 9.22 4.31
N GLY A 132 -3.54 8.12 3.97
CA GLY A 132 -3.03 7.20 2.94
C GLY A 132 -3.35 7.61 1.50
N ASP A 133 -4.25 8.56 1.28
CA ASP A 133 -4.82 8.89 -0.02
C ASP A 133 -4.88 10.40 -0.34
N ILE A 134 -3.92 11.17 0.13
CA ILE A 134 -3.75 12.58 -0.32
C ILE A 134 -3.60 12.57 -1.85
N ALA A 135 -4.42 13.34 -2.55
CA ALA A 135 -4.42 13.36 -4.02
C ALA A 135 -3.05 13.80 -4.55
N PHE A 136 -2.43 12.97 -5.39
CA PHE A 136 -1.08 13.16 -5.97
C PHE A 136 0.08 13.17 -4.97
N GLY A 137 -0.19 13.01 -3.67
CA GLY A 137 0.80 12.99 -2.58
C GLY A 137 0.64 11.79 -1.67
N THR A 138 0.66 10.57 -2.20
CA THR A 138 0.40 9.33 -1.44
C THR A 138 1.59 8.89 -0.59
N ALA A 139 1.34 8.15 0.49
CA ALA A 139 2.38 7.75 1.44
C ALA A 139 3.48 6.85 0.82
N ASP A 140 3.11 6.00 -0.15
CA ASP A 140 4.03 5.11 -0.85
C ASP A 140 5.07 5.86 -1.72
N GLN A 141 4.81 7.12 -2.08
CA GLN A 141 5.77 7.96 -2.80
C GLN A 141 7.03 8.25 -1.98
N PHE A 142 6.92 8.30 -0.66
CA PHE A 142 8.02 8.59 0.28
C PHE A 142 8.65 7.32 0.85
N LEU A 143 8.30 6.16 0.30
CA LEU A 143 8.80 4.85 0.72
C LEU A 143 9.67 4.24 -0.37
N ARG A 144 10.85 3.74 0.01
CA ARG A 144 11.73 2.93 -0.85
C ARG A 144 12.25 1.75 -0.07
N THR A 145 12.27 0.58 -0.70
CA THR A 145 12.88 -0.61 -0.14
C THR A 145 14.33 -0.72 -0.59
N ASP A 146 15.22 -1.02 0.35
CA ASP A 146 16.64 -1.22 0.15
C ASP A 146 17.16 -2.25 1.18
N TYR A 147 18.47 -2.42 1.29
CA TYR A 147 19.07 -3.37 2.22
C TYR A 147 18.93 -2.99 3.70
N ASN A 148 18.41 -1.79 4.04
CA ASN A 148 18.06 -1.44 5.42
C ASN A 148 16.82 -2.19 5.93
N LEU A 149 15.99 -2.75 5.04
CA LEU A 149 14.80 -3.47 5.44
C LEU A 149 15.16 -4.78 6.16
N SER A 150 14.55 -5.00 7.32
CA SER A 150 14.58 -6.27 8.05
C SER A 150 13.44 -7.16 7.58
N HIS A 151 12.21 -6.68 7.68
CA HIS A 151 11.01 -7.38 7.28
C HIS A 151 9.81 -6.44 7.17
N LEU A 152 8.73 -6.97 6.64
CA LEU A 152 7.44 -6.30 6.53
C LEU A 152 6.42 -7.01 7.41
N GLU A 153 5.63 -6.26 8.19
CA GLU A 153 4.44 -6.75 8.89
C GLU A 153 3.19 -6.10 8.31
N VAL A 154 2.20 -6.93 7.97
CA VAL A 154 0.96 -6.49 7.35
C VAL A 154 -0.23 -7.00 8.15
N ILE A 155 -0.97 -6.08 8.77
CA ILE A 155 -2.20 -6.38 9.48
C ILE A 155 -3.38 -6.06 8.56
N ARG A 156 -4.34 -6.99 8.51
CA ARG A 156 -5.61 -6.83 7.82
C ARG A 156 -6.72 -6.73 8.85
N GLY A 157 -7.40 -5.59 8.88
CA GLY A 157 -8.56 -5.35 9.76
C GLY A 157 -8.23 -5.00 11.21
N GLY A 158 -9.15 -5.16 12.01
CA GLY A 158 -9.40 -5.17 13.44
C GLY A 158 -8.58 -4.27 14.33
N SER A 159 -7.44 -4.74 14.82
CA SER A 159 -6.65 -4.00 15.82
C SER A 159 -6.01 -2.72 15.28
N ALA A 160 -5.85 -2.61 13.97
CA ALA A 160 -5.39 -1.39 13.32
C ALA A 160 -6.29 -0.19 13.64
N SER A 161 -7.59 -0.42 13.85
CA SER A 161 -8.57 0.63 14.18
C SER A 161 -8.29 1.37 15.50
N THR A 162 -7.59 0.74 16.42
CA THR A 162 -7.36 1.30 17.77
C THR A 162 -5.89 1.53 18.09
N LEU A 163 -4.97 0.89 17.36
CA LEU A 163 -3.54 0.99 17.63
C LEU A 163 -2.80 1.85 16.58
N ALA A 164 -3.54 2.40 15.61
CA ALA A 164 -3.08 3.43 14.70
C ALA A 164 -4.23 4.36 14.28
N SER A 165 -3.93 5.58 13.82
CA SER A 165 -4.92 6.54 13.31
C SER A 165 -5.15 6.31 11.81
N ASN A 166 -6.36 6.59 11.32
CA ASN A 166 -6.74 6.54 9.90
C ASN A 166 -6.45 5.19 9.21
N SER A 167 -6.54 4.07 9.93
CA SER A 167 -6.16 2.75 9.44
C SER A 167 -7.18 1.65 9.74
N PRO A 168 -8.49 1.90 9.61
CA PRO A 168 -9.49 0.93 10.03
C PRO A 168 -9.50 -0.35 9.19
N GLY A 169 -8.89 -0.33 8.01
CA GLY A 169 -8.73 -1.49 7.14
C GLY A 169 -7.47 -2.30 7.40
N GLY A 170 -6.39 -1.67 7.87
CA GLY A 170 -5.14 -2.37 8.13
C GLY A 170 -3.90 -1.49 8.23
N LEU A 171 -2.77 -2.13 8.50
CA LEU A 171 -1.44 -1.51 8.63
C LEU A 171 -0.42 -2.25 7.78
N VAL A 172 0.49 -1.52 7.18
CA VAL A 172 1.67 -2.03 6.47
C VAL A 172 2.89 -1.36 7.09
N ASN A 173 3.67 -2.11 7.87
CA ASN A 173 4.83 -1.58 8.60
C ASN A 173 6.13 -2.15 8.07
N PHE A 174 6.99 -1.28 7.54
CA PHE A 174 8.34 -1.59 7.08
C PHE A 174 9.31 -1.43 8.24
N ILE A 175 9.90 -2.54 8.70
CA ILE A 175 10.78 -2.59 9.87
C ILE A 175 12.23 -2.59 9.42
N SER A 176 13.00 -1.63 9.94
CA SER A 176 14.41 -1.43 9.62
C SER A 176 15.31 -2.36 10.44
N LYS A 177 16.47 -2.71 9.88
CA LYS A 177 17.58 -3.32 10.62
C LYS A 177 18.12 -2.34 11.65
N THR A 178 18.54 -2.83 12.81
CA THR A 178 19.01 -2.01 13.94
C THR A 178 20.41 -2.37 14.44
N GLY A 179 21.18 -3.16 13.65
CA GLY A 179 22.55 -3.53 13.97
C GLY A 179 22.68 -4.62 15.04
N GLU A 180 21.65 -5.44 15.23
CA GLU A 180 21.71 -6.60 16.14
C GLU A 180 22.68 -7.66 15.63
N GLU A 181 22.74 -7.83 14.31
CA GLU A 181 23.71 -8.69 13.63
C GLU A 181 24.82 -7.85 13.01
N LYS A 182 26.08 -8.34 13.15
CA LYS A 182 27.25 -7.70 12.52
C LYS A 182 27.35 -8.13 11.07
N GLY A 183 27.52 -7.19 10.17
CA GLY A 183 27.72 -7.43 8.76
C GLY A 183 26.91 -6.48 7.89
N GLY A 184 26.97 -6.70 6.60
CA GLY A 184 26.29 -5.90 5.61
C GLY A 184 26.40 -6.51 4.22
N ALA A 185 25.92 -5.78 3.23
CA ALA A 185 25.98 -6.20 1.85
C ALA A 185 26.21 -5.02 0.90
N ALA A 186 26.89 -5.30 -0.21
CA ALA A 186 26.95 -4.44 -1.39
C ALA A 186 26.26 -5.15 -2.56
N GLY A 187 25.40 -4.45 -3.27
CA GLY A 187 24.65 -4.99 -4.39
C GLY A 187 24.71 -4.10 -5.63
N LEU A 188 24.77 -4.71 -6.80
CA LEU A 188 24.60 -4.08 -8.10
C LEU A 188 23.43 -4.75 -8.82
N THR A 189 22.45 -3.97 -9.23
CA THR A 189 21.30 -4.46 -10.02
C THR A 189 21.25 -3.73 -11.36
N LEU A 190 21.14 -4.51 -12.45
CA LEU A 190 21.03 -4.03 -13.82
C LEU A 190 19.68 -4.44 -14.41
N GLY A 191 18.88 -3.48 -14.87
CA GLY A 191 17.71 -3.71 -15.72
C GLY A 191 18.18 -3.95 -17.16
N VAL A 192 17.82 -5.12 -17.72
CA VAL A 192 18.30 -5.54 -19.07
C VAL A 192 17.16 -5.69 -20.07
N ASP A 193 15.92 -5.86 -19.65
CA ASP A 193 14.70 -5.82 -20.46
C ASP A 193 13.60 -5.05 -19.72
N GLY A 194 12.66 -4.46 -20.45
CA GLY A 194 11.75 -3.43 -19.94
C GLY A 194 12.41 -2.05 -20.02
N GLY A 195 12.65 -1.38 -18.92
CA GLY A 195 13.48 -0.17 -18.85
C GLY A 195 14.92 -0.49 -18.44
N ARG A 196 15.89 0.23 -19.00
CA ARG A 196 17.30 0.11 -18.58
C ARG A 196 17.51 0.87 -17.27
N GLN A 197 18.13 0.23 -16.32
CA GLN A 197 18.42 0.83 -15.02
C GLN A 197 19.68 0.23 -14.41
N THR A 198 20.44 1.05 -13.73
CA THR A 198 21.53 0.63 -12.85
C THR A 198 21.21 1.08 -11.44
N ARG A 199 21.32 0.17 -10.47
CA ARG A 199 21.11 0.45 -9.05
C ARG A 199 22.23 -0.19 -8.23
N VAL A 200 22.77 0.58 -7.30
CA VAL A 200 23.73 0.12 -6.27
C VAL A 200 23.07 0.25 -4.92
N ASP A 201 23.10 -0.82 -4.14
CA ASP A 201 22.66 -0.87 -2.75
C ASP A 201 23.85 -1.15 -1.85
N LEU A 202 23.86 -0.57 -0.65
CA LEU A 202 24.88 -0.80 0.37
C LEU A 202 24.25 -0.73 1.74
N ASP A 203 24.61 -1.67 2.63
CA ASP A 203 24.29 -1.56 4.05
C ASP A 203 25.41 -2.14 4.91
N TYR A 204 25.46 -1.70 6.16
CA TYR A 204 26.34 -2.24 7.19
C TYR A 204 25.81 -1.93 8.58
N GLY A 205 25.98 -2.87 9.51
CA GLY A 205 25.61 -2.68 10.91
C GLY A 205 26.35 -3.61 11.85
N GLY A 206 26.13 -3.40 13.13
CA GLY A 206 26.72 -4.21 14.19
C GLY A 206 26.91 -3.49 15.50
N SER A 207 27.51 -4.18 16.47
CA SER A 207 27.83 -3.62 17.78
C SER A 207 29.14 -2.83 17.75
N LEU A 208 29.12 -1.67 18.39
CA LEU A 208 30.31 -0.84 18.69
C LEU A 208 30.88 -1.12 20.09
N GLY A 209 30.29 -2.07 20.84
CA GLY A 209 30.63 -2.33 22.23
C GLY A 209 29.81 -1.49 23.23
N ASN A 210 29.90 -1.83 24.51
CA ASN A 210 29.25 -1.09 25.62
C ASN A 210 27.75 -0.84 25.43
N GLY A 211 27.01 -1.82 24.84
CA GLY A 211 25.58 -1.70 24.59
C GLY A 211 25.23 -0.76 23.42
N THR A 212 26.22 -0.28 22.66
CA THR A 212 25.96 0.54 21.46
C THR A 212 25.96 -0.33 20.22
N ARG A 213 24.96 -0.16 19.37
CA ARG A 213 24.86 -0.79 18.03
C ARG A 213 24.33 0.21 17.01
N PHE A 214 24.65 -0.01 15.74
CA PHE A 214 24.24 0.86 14.65
C PHE A 214 23.90 0.08 13.39
N HIS A 215 23.14 0.71 12.52
CA HIS A 215 22.94 0.27 11.15
C HIS A 215 22.88 1.48 10.23
N ILE A 216 23.52 1.39 9.07
CA ILE A 216 23.49 2.41 8.02
C ILE A 216 23.43 1.72 6.66
N GLY A 217 22.68 2.29 5.73
CA GLY A 217 22.62 1.80 4.36
C GLY A 217 21.75 2.68 3.48
N GLY A 218 21.64 2.28 2.22
CA GLY A 218 20.86 3.00 1.24
C GLY A 218 21.10 2.49 -0.17
N PHE A 219 20.60 3.23 -1.12
CA PHE A 219 20.81 2.94 -2.54
C PHE A 219 21.01 4.22 -3.36
N GLN A 220 21.60 4.04 -4.53
CA GLN A 220 21.66 5.02 -5.62
C GLN A 220 21.26 4.35 -6.92
N ARG A 221 20.48 5.04 -7.77
CA ARG A 221 20.06 4.50 -9.05
C ARG A 221 20.00 5.55 -10.15
N VAL A 222 20.06 5.05 -11.40
CA VAL A 222 19.87 5.85 -12.60
C VAL A 222 19.37 4.95 -13.74
N GLY A 223 18.40 5.44 -14.52
CA GLY A 223 17.89 4.72 -15.69
C GLY A 223 16.49 5.15 -16.11
N GLU A 224 15.83 4.30 -16.90
CA GLU A 224 14.51 4.57 -17.47
C GLU A 224 13.37 4.21 -16.50
N GLY A 225 13.60 3.31 -15.54
CA GLY A 225 12.58 2.71 -14.68
C GLY A 225 12.04 1.41 -15.27
N ASP A 226 10.74 1.11 -15.09
CA ASP A 226 10.14 -0.18 -15.50
C ASP A 226 9.68 -0.23 -16.96
N ARG A 227 9.57 0.90 -17.63
CA ARG A 227 9.21 1.03 -19.05
C ARG A 227 10.31 1.79 -19.80
N LYS A 228 10.43 1.54 -21.10
CA LYS A 228 11.33 2.31 -21.96
C LYS A 228 10.81 3.72 -22.11
N THR A 229 11.53 4.68 -21.57
CA THR A 229 11.18 6.10 -21.64
C THR A 229 12.06 6.89 -22.59
N GLY A 230 13.22 6.33 -23.00
CA GLY A 230 14.21 6.97 -23.88
C GLY A 230 15.09 8.00 -23.19
N PHE A 231 14.98 8.14 -21.87
CA PHE A 231 15.80 9.03 -21.04
C PHE A 231 15.86 8.50 -19.59
N ASN A 232 16.73 9.07 -18.76
CA ASN A 232 16.84 8.70 -17.35
C ASN A 232 15.65 9.27 -16.54
N ALA A 233 14.51 8.57 -16.60
CA ALA A 233 13.29 8.94 -15.91
C ALA A 233 13.31 8.54 -14.43
N ALA A 234 14.10 7.53 -14.08
CA ALA A 234 14.35 7.11 -12.70
C ALA A 234 15.78 7.48 -12.31
N SER A 235 15.94 8.30 -11.28
CA SER A 235 17.28 8.67 -10.76
C SER A 235 17.19 9.27 -9.36
N GLY A 236 18.12 8.90 -8.51
CA GLY A 236 18.18 9.37 -7.14
C GLY A 236 18.54 8.25 -6.18
N GLY A 237 18.26 8.45 -4.90
CA GLY A 237 18.63 7.48 -3.89
C GLY A 237 18.10 7.80 -2.49
N GLN A 238 18.45 6.93 -1.58
CA GLN A 238 18.08 7.00 -0.17
C GLN A 238 19.26 6.63 0.71
N ILE A 239 19.36 7.28 1.85
CA ILE A 239 20.22 6.87 2.98
C ILE A 239 19.33 6.77 4.21
N LYS A 240 19.48 5.68 4.97
CA LYS A 240 18.91 5.49 6.30
C LYS A 240 20.01 5.09 7.27
N ALA A 241 19.95 5.60 8.49
CA ALA A 241 20.88 5.23 9.55
C ALA A 241 20.14 5.20 10.89
N ASN A 242 20.59 4.34 11.79
CA ASN A 242 20.19 4.38 13.18
C ASN A 242 21.35 4.00 14.10
N ILE A 243 21.29 4.50 15.33
CA ILE A 243 22.16 4.12 16.42
C ILE A 243 21.31 3.86 17.66
N THR A 244 21.58 2.76 18.32
CA THR A 244 20.88 2.33 19.54
C THR A 244 21.89 2.23 20.66
N GLN A 245 21.57 2.82 21.81
CA GLN A 245 22.33 2.69 23.05
C GLN A 245 21.46 2.00 24.09
N ASP A 246 21.92 0.85 24.58
CA ASP A 246 21.30 0.19 25.73
C ASP A 246 21.62 0.98 27.01
N ILE A 247 20.61 1.26 27.83
CA ILE A 247 20.70 2.05 29.05
C ILE A 247 19.91 1.35 30.16
N GLY A 248 20.62 0.76 31.11
CA GLY A 248 19.98 0.04 32.21
C GLY A 248 19.07 -1.08 31.71
N SER A 249 17.77 -0.98 31.97
CA SER A 249 16.76 -1.99 31.60
C SER A 249 16.07 -1.69 30.27
N GLY A 250 16.59 -0.76 29.47
CA GLY A 250 15.99 -0.32 28.21
C GLY A 250 17.02 0.19 27.21
N TYR A 251 16.56 0.99 26.26
CA TYR A 251 17.39 1.59 25.22
C TYR A 251 16.86 2.93 24.75
N LEU A 252 17.75 3.72 24.15
CA LEU A 252 17.44 4.84 23.28
C LEU A 252 17.95 4.57 21.87
N ARG A 253 17.16 4.93 20.88
CA ARG A 253 17.50 4.83 19.46
C ARG A 253 17.25 6.15 18.75
N LEU A 254 18.27 6.65 18.04
CA LEU A 254 18.17 7.74 17.08
C LEU A 254 18.11 7.14 15.67
N SER A 255 17.22 7.65 14.83
CA SER A 255 17.10 7.26 13.42
C SER A 255 17.12 8.48 12.50
N LEU A 256 17.71 8.31 11.32
CA LEU A 256 17.83 9.33 10.28
C LEU A 256 17.43 8.74 8.93
N LYS A 257 16.79 9.56 8.09
CA LYS A 257 16.45 9.22 6.70
C LYS A 257 16.67 10.45 5.82
N ALA A 258 17.22 10.23 4.63
CA ALA A 258 17.28 11.20 3.54
C ALA A 258 16.95 10.47 2.22
N LEU A 259 15.96 10.97 1.52
CA LEU A 259 15.49 10.47 0.22
C LEU A 259 15.43 11.67 -0.75
N ASP A 260 16.07 11.59 -1.92
CA ASP A 260 15.84 12.45 -3.09
C ASP A 260 15.84 11.54 -4.32
N ASP A 261 14.66 11.30 -4.86
CA ASP A 261 14.48 10.31 -5.89
C ASP A 261 13.37 10.73 -6.86
N LYS A 262 13.56 10.40 -8.14
CA LYS A 262 12.53 10.60 -9.16
C LYS A 262 12.26 9.32 -9.92
N THR A 263 11.00 9.13 -10.33
CA THR A 263 10.52 7.99 -11.09
C THR A 263 9.50 8.44 -12.14
N PRO A 264 9.35 7.71 -13.24
CA PRO A 264 8.23 7.97 -14.14
C PRO A 264 6.92 7.60 -13.43
N SER A 265 5.84 8.32 -13.76
CA SER A 265 4.48 7.97 -13.34
C SER A 265 3.69 7.47 -14.53
N PHE A 266 3.09 6.28 -14.40
CA PHE A 266 2.34 5.62 -15.48
C PHE A 266 0.83 5.75 -15.19
N LEU A 267 0.22 6.81 -15.69
CA LEU A 267 -1.23 7.00 -15.64
C LEU A 267 -1.94 6.16 -16.74
N PRO A 268 -3.29 6.07 -16.71
CA PRO A 268 -4.05 5.45 -17.78
C PRO A 268 -3.64 5.96 -19.16
N VAL A 269 -3.72 5.10 -20.15
CA VAL A 269 -3.44 5.41 -21.55
C VAL A 269 -4.74 5.34 -22.36
N PRO A 270 -4.81 6.00 -23.53
CA PRO A 270 -6.00 5.94 -24.39
C PRO A 270 -6.38 4.50 -24.75
N VAL A 271 -7.66 4.18 -24.63
CA VAL A 271 -8.27 2.92 -25.08
C VAL A 271 -9.63 3.22 -25.70
N ILE A 272 -10.21 2.22 -26.36
CA ILE A 272 -11.58 2.27 -26.85
C ILE A 272 -12.40 1.23 -26.12
N THR A 273 -13.57 1.59 -25.61
CA THR A 273 -14.49 0.63 -25.02
C THR A 273 -15.72 0.47 -25.93
N THR A 274 -15.95 -0.77 -26.38
CA THR A 274 -17.09 -1.10 -27.22
C THR A 274 -17.86 -2.24 -26.56
N ASN A 275 -19.17 -2.05 -26.34
CA ASN A 275 -20.04 -3.03 -25.68
C ASN A 275 -19.44 -3.53 -24.35
N GLY A 276 -18.90 -2.63 -23.55
CA GLY A 276 -18.31 -2.92 -22.24
C GLY A 276 -16.94 -3.65 -22.30
N ARG A 277 -16.31 -3.80 -23.46
CA ARG A 277 -15.01 -4.44 -23.64
C ARG A 277 -13.94 -3.40 -23.97
N ILE A 278 -12.85 -3.42 -23.20
CA ILE A 278 -11.68 -2.56 -23.41
C ILE A 278 -10.85 -3.10 -24.58
N GLN A 279 -10.50 -2.22 -25.50
CA GLN A 279 -9.69 -2.50 -26.69
C GLN A 279 -8.51 -1.53 -26.73
N SER A 280 -7.29 -2.07 -26.92
CA SER A 280 -6.12 -1.23 -27.16
C SER A 280 -6.22 -0.54 -28.52
N ILE A 281 -5.74 0.71 -28.59
CA ILE A 281 -5.64 1.44 -29.85
C ILE A 281 -4.42 0.95 -30.61
N ALA A 282 -4.51 0.83 -31.92
CA ALA A 282 -3.39 0.42 -32.77
C ALA A 282 -2.18 1.36 -32.57
N GLY A 283 -1.02 0.75 -32.26
CA GLY A 283 0.21 1.48 -31.93
C GLY A 283 0.35 1.92 -30.47
N VAL A 284 -0.66 1.69 -29.60
CA VAL A 284 -0.60 1.97 -28.16
C VAL A 284 -0.70 0.65 -27.39
N ASP A 285 0.42 0.17 -26.86
CA ASP A 285 0.43 -0.98 -25.96
C ASP A 285 0.34 -0.49 -24.50
N PRO A 286 -0.76 -0.74 -23.79
CA PRO A 286 -0.95 -0.24 -22.42
C PRO A 286 0.10 -0.71 -21.42
N ARG A 287 0.82 -1.81 -21.70
CA ARG A 287 1.90 -2.35 -20.85
C ARG A 287 3.19 -1.54 -20.93
N THR A 288 3.41 -0.83 -22.04
CA THR A 288 4.68 -0.15 -22.32
C THR A 288 4.53 1.31 -22.71
N ALA A 289 3.31 1.76 -23.01
CA ALA A 289 3.04 3.12 -23.46
C ALA A 289 3.49 4.16 -22.41
N PHE A 290 4.22 5.17 -22.90
CA PHE A 290 4.68 6.32 -22.14
C PHE A 290 4.85 7.49 -23.11
N PHE A 291 4.12 8.57 -22.92
CA PHE A 291 4.02 9.63 -23.92
C PHE A 291 4.96 10.82 -23.66
N ILE A 292 5.56 10.92 -22.48
CA ILE A 292 6.57 11.95 -22.19
C ILE A 292 7.92 11.47 -22.73
N ASN A 293 8.61 12.35 -23.47
CA ASN A 293 9.91 12.04 -24.10
C ASN A 293 10.82 13.28 -24.17
N ASN A 294 11.96 13.15 -24.85
CA ASN A 294 12.94 14.23 -24.96
C ASN A 294 12.41 15.48 -25.71
N SER A 295 11.39 15.32 -26.54
CA SER A 295 10.75 16.42 -27.29
C SER A 295 9.60 17.07 -26.53
N THR A 296 9.18 16.53 -25.38
CA THR A 296 8.13 17.12 -24.56
C THR A 296 8.58 18.51 -24.09
N PRO A 297 7.80 19.59 -24.38
CA PRO A 297 8.16 20.93 -23.99
C PRO A 297 8.16 21.13 -22.47
N GLN A 298 8.80 22.19 -22.02
CA GLN A 298 8.63 22.67 -20.64
C GLN A 298 7.18 23.09 -20.44
N ASP A 299 6.64 22.79 -19.26
CA ASP A 299 5.33 23.23 -18.85
C ASP A 299 5.44 24.48 -17.96
N LEU A 300 4.48 25.39 -18.06
CA LEU A 300 4.41 26.59 -17.22
C LEU A 300 3.23 26.47 -16.27
N VAL A 301 3.47 26.70 -15.00
CA VAL A 301 2.47 26.57 -13.92
C VAL A 301 2.61 27.75 -12.95
N PHE A 302 1.64 27.92 -12.03
CA PHE A 302 1.85 28.76 -10.86
C PHE A 302 2.53 28.00 -9.74
N GLY A 303 3.39 28.67 -8.98
CA GLY A 303 3.76 28.25 -7.64
C GLY A 303 2.68 28.65 -6.61
N ALA A 304 2.85 28.16 -5.38
CA ALA A 304 1.96 28.53 -4.26
C ALA A 304 1.94 30.05 -4.01
N ASP A 305 3.01 30.76 -4.33
CA ASP A 305 3.16 32.23 -4.25
C ASP A 305 2.54 32.97 -5.44
N GLY A 306 1.92 32.29 -6.39
CA GLY A 306 1.31 32.86 -7.60
C GLY A 306 2.29 33.24 -8.70
N LYS A 307 3.58 32.95 -8.54
CA LYS A 307 4.56 33.22 -9.59
C LYS A 307 4.59 32.12 -10.62
N MET A 308 4.86 32.48 -11.86
CA MET A 308 5.07 31.54 -12.95
C MET A 308 6.33 30.71 -12.73
N VAL A 309 6.21 29.40 -12.85
CA VAL A 309 7.29 28.41 -12.69
C VAL A 309 7.34 27.55 -13.95
N SER A 310 8.53 27.47 -14.56
CA SER A 310 8.78 26.51 -15.64
C SER A 310 9.15 25.15 -15.03
N THR A 311 8.49 24.09 -15.49
CA THR A 311 8.67 22.73 -15.00
C THR A 311 9.03 21.79 -16.14
N ASN A 312 9.78 20.74 -15.84
CA ASN A 312 10.15 19.73 -16.82
C ASN A 312 9.26 18.49 -16.68
N PRO A 313 8.39 18.16 -17.64
CA PRO A 313 7.53 16.98 -17.54
C PRO A 313 8.29 15.67 -17.39
N ARG A 314 9.55 15.60 -17.80
CA ARG A 314 10.43 14.43 -17.62
C ARG A 314 10.85 14.19 -16.17
N ASP A 315 10.56 15.10 -15.25
CA ASP A 315 10.80 14.87 -13.82
C ASP A 315 9.82 13.86 -13.22
N GLY A 316 8.67 13.64 -13.86
CA GLY A 316 7.70 12.62 -13.44
C GLY A 316 7.27 12.80 -12.00
N LEU A 317 7.43 11.75 -11.20
CA LEU A 317 7.23 11.77 -9.76
C LEU A 317 8.58 11.98 -9.08
N ARG A 318 8.86 13.20 -8.66
CA ARG A 318 10.05 13.55 -7.87
C ARG A 318 9.67 13.79 -6.43
N VAL A 319 10.36 13.14 -5.50
CA VAL A 319 10.12 13.25 -4.06
C VAL A 319 11.40 13.52 -3.30
N LYS A 320 11.26 14.33 -2.24
CA LYS A 320 12.30 14.56 -1.24
C LYS A 320 11.70 14.32 0.14
N SER A 321 12.42 13.57 0.95
CA SER A 321 12.04 13.33 2.34
C SER A 321 13.26 13.32 3.22
N THR A 322 13.20 14.05 4.34
CA THR A 322 14.17 13.90 5.43
C THR A 322 13.42 13.60 6.71
N ALA A 323 13.96 12.72 7.53
CA ALA A 323 13.35 12.43 8.82
C ALA A 323 14.42 12.23 9.91
N ILE A 324 14.07 12.67 11.11
CA ILE A 324 14.76 12.35 12.35
C ILE A 324 13.77 11.70 13.30
N GLY A 325 14.15 10.56 13.90
CA GLY A 325 13.32 9.83 14.85
C GLY A 325 14.08 9.54 16.13
N LEU A 326 13.35 9.50 17.23
CA LEU A 326 13.84 9.10 18.53
C LEU A 326 12.89 8.05 19.12
N GLU A 327 13.43 6.92 19.56
CA GLU A 327 12.69 5.86 20.23
C GLU A 327 13.35 5.52 21.55
N GLY A 328 12.55 5.44 22.62
CA GLY A 328 12.98 4.97 23.93
C GLY A 328 12.04 3.88 24.44
N SER A 329 12.58 2.83 25.05
CA SER A 329 11.80 1.79 25.71
C SER A 329 12.52 1.31 26.97
N PHE A 330 11.82 1.39 28.12
CA PHE A 330 12.39 1.11 29.44
C PHE A 330 11.45 0.29 30.30
N LYS A 331 11.98 -0.77 30.91
CA LYS A 331 11.33 -1.55 31.97
C LYS A 331 11.58 -0.84 33.31
N LEU A 332 10.52 -0.38 33.96
CA LEU A 332 10.61 0.41 35.20
C LEU A 332 10.51 -0.44 36.48
N GLY A 333 10.51 -1.76 36.35
CA GLY A 333 10.29 -2.70 37.47
C GLY A 333 8.79 -3.02 37.69
N ASP A 334 8.49 -4.00 38.53
CA ASP A 334 7.13 -4.46 38.87
C ASP A 334 6.18 -4.65 37.67
N GLY A 335 6.72 -5.03 36.51
CA GLY A 335 5.96 -5.24 35.27
C GLY A 335 5.56 -3.94 34.54
N TRP A 336 6.04 -2.78 34.97
CA TRP A 336 5.88 -1.54 34.23
C TRP A 336 6.86 -1.43 33.06
N ASN A 337 6.34 -0.92 31.93
CA ASN A 337 7.16 -0.57 30.77
C ASN A 337 6.66 0.73 30.17
N ILE A 338 7.57 1.62 29.80
CA ILE A 338 7.30 2.86 29.07
C ILE A 338 7.98 2.80 27.69
N THR A 339 7.29 3.20 26.65
CA THR A 339 7.84 3.33 25.30
C THR A 339 7.38 4.64 24.71
N ASP A 340 8.31 5.38 24.13
CA ASP A 340 8.02 6.60 23.38
C ASP A 340 8.68 6.52 22.01
N LYS A 341 7.92 6.88 20.97
CA LYS A 341 8.39 6.98 19.60
C LYS A 341 8.06 8.37 19.06
N PHE A 342 9.06 9.08 18.65
CA PHE A 342 8.95 10.40 18.03
C PHE A 342 9.56 10.38 16.64
N ARG A 343 8.93 11.08 15.69
CA ARG A 343 9.52 11.38 14.39
C ARG A 343 9.07 12.75 13.89
N HIS A 344 10.01 13.51 13.38
CA HIS A 344 9.79 14.69 12.56
C HIS A 344 10.28 14.42 11.15
N SER A 345 9.45 14.72 10.14
CA SER A 345 9.81 14.56 8.74
C SER A 345 9.38 15.76 7.89
N THR A 346 10.22 16.11 6.92
CA THR A 346 9.87 16.99 5.82
C THR A 346 9.64 16.16 4.58
N ASN A 347 8.54 16.39 3.87
CA ASN A 347 8.19 15.67 2.66
C ASN A 347 7.71 16.67 1.62
N SER A 348 8.32 16.66 0.43
CA SER A 348 7.97 17.56 -0.67
C SER A 348 8.27 16.90 -2.02
N GLY A 349 7.85 17.55 -3.11
CA GLY A 349 8.12 17.01 -4.42
C GLY A 349 7.25 17.58 -5.52
N ARG A 350 7.07 16.79 -6.56
CA ARG A 350 6.22 17.13 -7.70
C ARG A 350 5.71 15.86 -8.37
N PHE A 351 4.45 15.87 -8.73
CA PHE A 351 3.80 14.81 -9.52
C PHE A 351 3.51 15.36 -10.91
N ILE A 352 4.16 14.81 -11.94
CA ILE A 352 3.86 15.14 -13.34
C ILE A 352 3.57 13.86 -14.11
N ALA A 353 2.39 13.81 -14.74
CA ALA A 353 2.00 12.70 -15.59
C ALA A 353 0.91 13.10 -16.60
N LEU A 354 0.91 12.45 -17.76
CA LEU A 354 -0.11 12.63 -18.78
C LEU A 354 -1.30 11.72 -18.55
N PHE A 355 -2.49 12.28 -18.71
CA PHE A 355 -3.76 11.59 -18.60
C PHE A 355 -4.62 11.92 -19.82
N PRO A 356 -5.27 10.96 -20.52
CA PRO A 356 -6.22 11.26 -21.59
C PRO A 356 -7.38 12.08 -21.04
N ALA A 357 -7.63 13.26 -21.62
CA ALA A 357 -8.71 14.14 -21.18
C ALA A 357 -10.08 13.61 -21.61
N ASP A 358 -11.11 13.80 -20.77
CA ASP A 358 -12.47 13.32 -21.02
C ASP A 358 -13.07 13.89 -22.31
N ASN A 359 -12.73 15.16 -22.67
CA ASN A 359 -13.17 15.82 -23.89
C ASN A 359 -12.40 15.37 -25.14
N GLY A 360 -11.39 14.53 -24.99
CA GLY A 360 -10.50 14.05 -26.03
C GLY A 360 -10.63 12.57 -26.31
N THR A 361 -11.83 11.98 -26.12
CA THR A 361 -12.07 10.55 -26.33
C THR A 361 -11.48 10.08 -27.66
N PRO A 362 -10.50 9.18 -27.63
CA PRO A 362 -9.88 8.70 -28.86
C PRO A 362 -10.87 7.85 -29.64
N VAL A 363 -10.94 8.09 -30.94
CA VAL A 363 -11.71 7.28 -31.87
C VAL A 363 -10.78 6.33 -32.64
N ALA A 364 -11.29 5.22 -33.13
CA ALA A 364 -10.51 4.29 -33.95
C ALA A 364 -9.91 5.03 -35.14
N GLY A 365 -8.59 4.88 -35.37
CA GLY A 365 -7.86 5.54 -36.44
C GLY A 365 -7.40 6.98 -36.14
N ALA A 366 -7.70 7.52 -34.96
CA ALA A 366 -7.16 8.83 -34.56
C ALA A 366 -5.62 8.77 -34.47
N SER A 367 -4.95 9.80 -34.96
CA SER A 367 -3.48 9.94 -34.87
C SER A 367 -3.03 10.70 -33.65
N LYS A 368 -3.96 11.37 -32.94
CA LYS A 368 -3.71 12.21 -31.77
C LYS A 368 -4.84 12.07 -30.74
N PHE A 369 -4.55 12.42 -29.50
CA PHE A 369 -5.53 12.57 -28.44
C PHE A 369 -5.25 13.82 -27.61
N THR A 370 -6.28 14.39 -27.00
CA THR A 370 -6.12 15.46 -26.01
C THR A 370 -5.69 14.85 -24.68
N ALA A 371 -4.62 15.36 -24.10
CA ALA A 371 -4.11 14.92 -22.82
C ALA A 371 -4.07 16.08 -21.83
N THR A 372 -4.46 15.82 -20.59
CA THR A 372 -4.21 16.69 -19.45
C THR A 372 -2.85 16.31 -18.84
N LEU A 373 -1.96 17.26 -18.74
CA LEU A 373 -0.71 17.10 -18.00
C LEU A 373 -0.98 17.47 -16.54
N PHE A 374 -1.14 16.45 -15.69
CA PHE A 374 -1.20 16.66 -14.26
C PHE A 374 0.16 17.15 -13.78
N ASN A 375 0.21 18.38 -13.30
CA ASN A 375 1.42 19.01 -12.79
C ASN A 375 1.13 19.57 -11.39
N THR A 376 1.28 18.71 -10.42
CA THR A 376 1.00 19.01 -9.02
C THR A 376 2.29 19.21 -8.26
N SER A 377 2.51 20.39 -7.70
CA SER A 377 3.54 20.63 -6.70
C SER A 377 3.10 20.05 -5.38
N ILE A 378 3.96 19.22 -4.78
CA ILE A 378 3.85 18.77 -3.41
C ILE A 378 4.70 19.73 -2.59
N ASP A 379 4.08 20.83 -2.15
CA ASP A 379 4.80 21.94 -1.54
C ASP A 379 5.27 21.58 -0.13
N ASP A 380 4.39 20.96 0.66
CA ASP A 380 4.72 20.43 1.99
C ASP A 380 3.73 19.32 2.42
N LEU A 381 4.27 18.11 2.65
CA LEU A 381 3.61 17.00 3.33
C LEU A 381 4.38 16.56 4.58
N GLY A 382 5.11 17.48 5.19
CA GLY A 382 5.86 17.23 6.42
C GLY A 382 4.95 16.89 7.58
N ASN A 383 5.44 16.06 8.49
CA ASN A 383 4.72 15.72 9.71
C ASN A 383 5.64 15.62 10.93
N THR A 384 5.02 15.80 12.09
CA THR A 384 5.60 15.51 13.40
C THR A 384 4.66 14.55 14.11
N VAL A 385 5.18 13.42 14.56
CA VAL A 385 4.40 12.32 15.13
C VAL A 385 5.05 11.86 16.43
N ASN A 386 4.24 11.62 17.44
CA ASN A 386 4.68 11.01 18.70
C ASN A 386 3.66 9.97 19.17
N ASP A 387 4.14 8.82 19.64
CA ASP A 387 3.35 7.76 20.26
C ASP A 387 3.96 7.35 21.59
N LEU A 388 3.46 7.93 22.66
CA LEU A 388 3.84 7.62 24.04
C LEU A 388 2.89 6.57 24.60
N LYS A 389 3.44 5.48 25.13
CA LYS A 389 2.65 4.43 25.81
C LYS A 389 3.32 3.95 27.09
N ILE A 390 2.49 3.65 28.08
CA ILE A 390 2.88 2.99 29.31
C ILE A 390 2.07 1.72 29.46
N SER A 391 2.70 0.64 29.90
CA SER A 391 2.02 -0.62 30.16
C SER A 391 2.39 -1.19 31.52
N LYS A 392 1.44 -1.91 32.12
CA LYS A 392 1.63 -2.67 33.36
C LYS A 392 1.19 -4.11 33.14
N THR A 393 2.07 -5.03 33.46
CA THR A 393 1.76 -6.46 33.46
C THR A 393 1.53 -6.94 34.90
N PHE A 394 0.37 -7.56 35.13
CA PHE A 394 -0.04 -8.17 36.38
C PHE A 394 0.07 -9.70 36.23
N GLY A 395 0.87 -10.34 37.07
CA GLY A 395 0.88 -11.79 37.20
C GLY A 395 -0.32 -12.27 38.02
N ASN A 396 -0.86 -13.45 37.67
CA ASN A 396 -1.98 -14.11 38.35
C ASN A 396 -3.28 -13.27 38.47
N ALA A 397 -3.53 -12.35 37.53
CA ALA A 397 -4.79 -11.62 37.46
C ALA A 397 -5.90 -12.56 36.98
N ALA A 398 -6.87 -12.90 37.86
CA ALA A 398 -7.98 -13.81 37.55
C ALA A 398 -7.52 -15.16 36.92
N GLY A 399 -6.46 -15.76 37.46
CA GLY A 399 -5.92 -17.04 36.99
C GLY A 399 -5.06 -16.96 35.73
N GLY A 400 -4.66 -15.75 35.32
CA GLY A 400 -3.85 -15.49 34.13
C GLY A 400 -2.92 -14.30 34.30
N LYS A 401 -2.29 -13.91 33.21
CA LYS A 401 -1.44 -12.71 33.08
C LYS A 401 -2.23 -11.62 32.35
N ALA A 402 -2.41 -10.46 32.98
CA ALA A 402 -3.05 -9.31 32.35
C ALA A 402 -2.03 -8.21 32.08
N THR A 403 -2.05 -7.64 30.88
CA THR A 403 -1.27 -6.45 30.52
C THR A 403 -2.24 -5.33 30.13
N VAL A 404 -2.19 -4.24 30.88
CA VAL A 404 -2.91 -3.01 30.58
C VAL A 404 -1.95 -2.03 29.96
N THR A 405 -2.34 -1.43 28.84
CA THR A 405 -1.59 -0.38 28.15
C THR A 405 -2.45 0.87 28.05
N ALA A 406 -1.87 2.02 28.35
CA ALA A 406 -2.46 3.34 28.06
C ALA A 406 -1.46 4.12 27.19
N GLY A 407 -1.96 4.87 26.22
CA GLY A 407 -1.12 5.65 25.33
C GLY A 407 -1.77 6.93 24.87
N LEU A 408 -0.92 7.81 24.36
CA LEU A 408 -1.29 9.07 23.74
C LEU A 408 -0.53 9.22 22.42
N PHE A 409 -1.28 9.17 21.32
CA PHE A 409 -0.75 9.50 20.02
C PHE A 409 -1.04 10.95 19.69
N THR A 410 -0.03 11.69 19.27
CA THR A 410 -0.16 13.08 18.78
C THR A 410 0.52 13.21 17.43
N ALA A 411 -0.07 13.97 16.53
CA ALA A 411 0.51 14.22 15.24
C ALA A 411 0.08 15.56 14.66
N LYS A 412 0.98 16.15 13.88
CA LYS A 412 0.69 17.29 13.01
C LYS A 412 1.14 16.94 11.61
N GLN A 413 0.23 17.02 10.64
CA GLN A 413 0.48 16.78 9.21
C GLN A 413 0.17 18.05 8.44
N GLN A 414 1.16 18.57 7.70
CA GLN A 414 0.90 19.61 6.70
C GLN A 414 0.42 18.96 5.41
N VAL A 415 -0.58 19.53 4.76
CA VAL A 415 -1.00 19.18 3.40
C VAL A 415 -1.05 20.47 2.59
N ALA A 416 0.04 20.76 1.90
CA ALA A 416 0.16 21.90 1.00
C ALA A 416 0.47 21.40 -0.42
N LEU A 417 -0.46 21.63 -1.34
CA LEU A 417 -0.41 21.18 -2.72
C LEU A 417 -0.83 22.32 -3.65
N THR A 418 -0.15 22.42 -4.78
CA THR A 418 -0.54 23.33 -5.87
C THR A 418 -0.81 22.51 -7.12
N TRP A 419 -2.07 22.45 -7.55
CA TRP A 419 -2.46 21.79 -8.78
C TRP A 419 -2.51 22.81 -9.91
N PHE A 420 -1.88 22.46 -11.04
CA PHE A 420 -1.96 23.23 -12.26
C PHE A 420 -1.90 22.29 -13.46
N TRP A 421 -2.97 22.21 -14.23
CA TRP A 421 -3.12 21.20 -15.27
C TRP A 421 -3.37 21.87 -16.61
N ASN A 422 -2.43 21.72 -17.53
CA ASN A 422 -2.52 22.17 -18.90
C ASN A 422 -2.94 21.02 -19.82
N GLN A 423 -3.60 21.34 -20.93
CA GLN A 423 -3.96 20.37 -21.96
C GLN A 423 -3.06 20.49 -23.18
N TYR A 424 -2.74 19.33 -23.74
CA TYR A 424 -1.89 19.19 -24.92
C TYR A 424 -2.51 18.21 -25.91
N SER A 425 -2.28 18.46 -27.21
CA SER A 425 -2.53 17.48 -28.26
C SER A 425 -1.31 16.56 -28.40
N VAL A 426 -1.48 15.28 -28.21
CA VAL A 426 -0.42 14.29 -28.15
C VAL A 426 -0.57 13.25 -29.24
N ASP A 427 0.51 12.94 -29.97
CA ASP A 427 0.52 11.88 -30.98
C ASP A 427 0.36 10.51 -30.35
N MET A 428 -0.49 9.66 -30.97
CA MET A 428 -0.63 8.25 -30.61
C MET A 428 0.50 7.38 -31.19
N LYS A 429 1.47 7.94 -31.87
CA LYS A 429 2.59 7.18 -32.44
C LYS A 429 3.38 6.50 -31.35
N GLY A 430 3.15 5.23 -31.23
CA GLY A 430 4.01 4.37 -30.47
C GLY A 430 3.91 4.56 -28.97
N SER A 431 4.75 3.81 -28.30
CA SER A 431 4.99 3.80 -26.87
C SER A 431 6.38 4.33 -26.58
N GLY A 432 6.55 4.96 -25.44
CA GLY A 432 7.85 5.41 -24.96
C GLY A 432 8.43 6.55 -25.81
N ALA A 433 9.71 6.43 -26.14
CA ALA A 433 10.48 7.48 -26.81
C ALA A 433 9.97 7.91 -28.21
N GLY A 434 9.04 7.15 -28.80
CA GLY A 434 8.46 7.45 -30.10
C GLY A 434 7.28 8.43 -30.10
N ALA A 435 6.68 8.70 -28.95
CA ALA A 435 5.56 9.63 -28.85
C ALA A 435 6.07 11.08 -28.89
N THR A 436 5.38 11.94 -29.64
CA THR A 436 5.76 13.34 -29.79
C THR A 436 4.59 14.26 -29.47
N PHE A 437 4.88 15.40 -28.84
CA PHE A 437 3.93 16.49 -28.69
C PHE A 437 3.92 17.29 -30.00
N THR A 438 2.74 17.55 -30.54
CA THR A 438 2.58 18.23 -31.83
C THR A 438 2.40 19.73 -31.69
N THR A 439 2.19 20.24 -30.49
CA THR A 439 2.10 21.66 -30.21
C THR A 439 3.28 22.12 -29.35
N ALA A 440 3.84 23.28 -29.69
CA ALA A 440 4.94 23.90 -28.95
C ALA A 440 4.47 24.66 -27.69
N GLY A 441 3.22 24.50 -27.29
CA GLY A 441 2.58 25.18 -26.17
C GLY A 441 1.33 24.46 -25.70
N TRP A 442 0.52 25.13 -24.89
CA TRP A 442 -0.70 24.57 -24.36
C TRP A 442 -1.87 24.76 -25.34
N ASP A 443 -2.64 23.70 -25.56
CA ASP A 443 -3.92 23.82 -26.23
C ASP A 443 -4.92 24.58 -25.35
N THR A 444 -4.87 24.31 -24.03
CA THR A 444 -5.67 24.99 -23.02
C THR A 444 -4.84 25.26 -21.77
N TRP A 445 -4.68 26.52 -21.40
CA TRP A 445 -4.04 26.97 -20.18
C TRP A 445 -4.95 26.69 -18.97
N GLY A 446 -4.37 26.02 -17.95
CA GLY A 446 -5.09 25.75 -16.72
C GLY A 446 -6.32 24.86 -16.88
N GLY A 447 -6.42 24.11 -17.97
CA GLY A 447 -7.49 23.17 -18.42
C GLY A 447 -8.68 22.97 -17.48
N CYS A 448 -8.45 22.32 -16.36
CA CYS A 448 -9.36 22.31 -15.22
C CYS A 448 -8.55 22.33 -13.92
N CYS A 449 -9.23 22.60 -12.82
CA CYS A 449 -8.80 22.15 -11.50
C CYS A 449 -7.51 22.81 -10.99
N VAL A 450 -7.27 24.07 -11.37
CA VAL A 450 -6.16 24.85 -10.82
C VAL A 450 -6.48 25.23 -9.37
N ARG A 451 -5.66 24.78 -8.43
CA ARG A 451 -5.95 24.86 -7.00
C ARG A 451 -4.68 25.01 -6.17
N ASN A 452 -4.77 25.86 -5.15
CA ASN A 452 -3.81 25.98 -4.07
C ASN A 452 -4.48 25.55 -2.78
N TYR A 453 -4.00 24.47 -2.22
CA TYR A 453 -4.49 23.88 -0.99
C TYR A 453 -3.39 23.90 0.06
N ASN A 454 -3.67 24.48 1.23
CA ASN A 454 -2.68 24.58 2.32
C ASN A 454 -3.41 24.45 3.65
N VAL A 455 -3.42 23.24 4.22
CA VAL A 455 -4.13 22.91 5.45
C VAL A 455 -3.23 22.11 6.39
N ALA A 456 -3.19 22.50 7.64
CA ALA A 456 -2.58 21.75 8.74
C ALA A 456 -3.65 20.89 9.42
N TYR A 457 -3.32 19.62 9.68
CA TYR A 457 -4.12 18.67 10.42
C TYR A 457 -3.41 18.30 11.71
N GLU A 458 -4.09 18.49 12.84
CA GLU A 458 -3.60 18.13 14.15
C GLU A 458 -4.45 17.00 14.71
N THR A 459 -3.80 15.89 15.08
CA THR A 459 -4.46 14.71 15.65
C THR A 459 -3.99 14.51 17.08
N THR A 460 -4.94 14.30 17.99
CA THR A 460 -4.69 13.86 19.37
C THR A 460 -5.57 12.65 19.63
N ALA A 461 -4.96 11.55 20.04
CA ALA A 461 -5.68 10.29 20.18
C ALA A 461 -5.21 9.51 21.41
N PRO A 462 -5.83 9.71 22.58
CA PRO A 462 -5.67 8.81 23.72
C PRO A 462 -6.23 7.43 23.39
N TYR A 463 -5.55 6.38 23.87
CA TYR A 463 -5.99 5.01 23.70
C TYR A 463 -5.66 4.16 24.92
N ALA A 464 -6.40 3.06 25.09
CA ALA A 464 -6.13 2.05 26.07
C ALA A 464 -6.34 0.66 25.49
N ALA A 465 -5.57 -0.32 25.98
CA ALA A 465 -5.69 -1.71 25.59
C ALA A 465 -5.48 -2.62 26.80
N LEU A 466 -6.16 -3.76 26.76
CA LEU A 466 -6.02 -4.86 27.71
C LEU A 466 -5.71 -6.13 26.92
N THR A 467 -4.70 -6.87 27.35
CA THR A 467 -4.45 -8.26 26.92
C THR A 467 -4.49 -9.14 28.16
N TRP A 468 -5.29 -10.20 28.14
CA TRP A 468 -5.36 -11.20 29.20
C TRP A 468 -5.07 -12.59 28.65
N GLU A 469 -4.09 -13.24 29.26
CA GLU A 469 -3.59 -14.57 28.87
C GLU A 469 -3.83 -15.56 30.02
N ALA A 470 -4.66 -16.58 29.81
CA ALA A 470 -4.95 -17.62 30.80
C ALA A 470 -4.93 -19.01 30.13
N GLY A 471 -3.85 -19.75 30.35
CA GLY A 471 -3.65 -21.06 29.72
C GLY A 471 -3.69 -20.97 28.21
N ALA A 472 -4.68 -21.62 27.59
CA ALA A 472 -4.87 -21.65 26.14
C ALA A 472 -5.59 -20.41 25.59
N LEU A 473 -6.18 -19.57 26.42
CA LEU A 473 -7.01 -18.43 26.01
C LEU A 473 -6.23 -17.12 26.11
N THR A 474 -6.26 -16.34 25.04
CA THR A 474 -5.83 -14.94 25.03
C THR A 474 -7.02 -14.08 24.63
N LEU A 475 -7.37 -13.11 25.44
CA LEU A 475 -8.38 -12.08 25.12
C LEU A 475 -7.69 -10.74 25.03
N ASP A 476 -8.11 -9.91 24.10
CA ASP A 476 -7.65 -8.54 23.97
C ASP A 476 -8.80 -7.58 23.65
N ALA A 477 -8.74 -6.40 24.25
CA ALA A 477 -9.69 -5.33 24.02
C ALA A 477 -8.94 -4.00 23.94
N SER A 478 -9.40 -3.11 23.07
CA SER A 478 -8.80 -1.78 22.95
C SER A 478 -9.82 -0.74 22.53
N VAL A 479 -9.57 0.49 22.96
CA VAL A 479 -10.36 1.68 22.64
C VAL A 479 -9.43 2.84 22.34
N ARG A 480 -9.82 3.68 21.39
CA ARG A 480 -9.09 4.89 20.99
C ARG A 480 -10.07 5.99 20.63
N ASN A 481 -9.78 7.21 21.06
CA ASN A 481 -10.55 8.38 20.65
C ASN A 481 -9.68 9.32 19.82
N ASP A 482 -9.88 9.33 18.51
CA ASP A 482 -9.18 10.23 17.60
C ASP A 482 -9.93 11.57 17.52
N LYS A 483 -9.21 12.67 17.79
CA LYS A 483 -9.66 14.05 17.59
C LYS A 483 -8.75 14.70 16.56
N GLN A 484 -9.33 15.14 15.45
CA GLN A 484 -8.62 15.83 14.38
C GLN A 484 -9.11 17.24 14.22
N LYS A 485 -8.20 18.20 14.19
CA LYS A 485 -8.46 19.59 13.81
C LYS A 485 -7.82 19.85 12.46
N ALA A 486 -8.52 20.58 11.59
CA ALA A 486 -8.01 21.06 10.34
C ALA A 486 -8.08 22.58 10.32
N SER A 487 -7.00 23.25 9.89
CA SER A 487 -6.94 24.70 9.76
C SER A 487 -6.07 25.11 8.57
N GLY A 488 -6.56 26.05 7.76
CA GLY A 488 -5.85 26.48 6.58
C GLY A 488 -6.76 27.13 5.56
N PHE A 489 -6.43 26.94 4.29
CA PHE A 489 -7.22 27.50 3.20
C PHE A 489 -7.15 26.64 1.94
N TYR A 490 -8.09 26.91 1.06
CA TYR A 490 -8.20 26.46 -0.30
C TYR A 490 -8.47 27.67 -1.20
N GLN A 491 -7.92 27.69 -2.43
CA GLN A 491 -8.03 28.80 -3.37
C GLN A 491 -7.96 28.28 -4.81
N GLU A 492 -8.73 28.90 -5.71
CA GLU A 492 -8.69 28.67 -7.16
C GLU A 492 -7.98 29.83 -7.87
N ASP A 493 -7.70 29.66 -9.16
CA ASP A 493 -7.09 30.71 -9.98
C ASP A 493 -8.14 31.63 -10.61
N ASN A 494 -7.64 32.75 -11.09
CA ASN A 494 -8.31 33.57 -12.11
C ASN A 494 -7.66 33.28 -13.47
N PRO A 495 -8.31 32.52 -14.36
CA PRO A 495 -7.68 32.07 -15.61
C PRO A 495 -7.42 33.24 -16.58
N ILE A 496 -8.17 34.37 -16.45
CA ILE A 496 -8.00 35.56 -17.27
C ILE A 496 -6.78 36.36 -16.80
N ALA A 497 -6.71 36.65 -15.50
CA ALA A 497 -5.60 37.38 -14.90
C ALA A 497 -4.32 36.55 -14.75
N LYS A 498 -4.41 35.23 -14.91
CA LYS A 498 -3.32 34.27 -14.71
C LYS A 498 -2.63 34.46 -13.36
N THR A 499 -3.42 34.46 -12.30
CA THR A 499 -2.99 34.58 -10.91
C THR A 499 -3.97 33.87 -10.00
N TRP A 500 -3.59 33.68 -8.71
CA TRP A 500 -4.55 33.23 -7.71
C TRP A 500 -5.67 34.24 -7.53
N ASP A 501 -6.92 33.75 -7.46
CA ASP A 501 -8.08 34.60 -7.25
C ASP A 501 -8.39 34.75 -5.74
N PRO A 502 -8.13 35.91 -5.14
CA PRO A 502 -8.44 36.12 -3.72
C PRO A 502 -9.93 35.94 -3.38
N ALA A 503 -10.84 36.16 -4.35
CA ALA A 503 -12.27 36.00 -4.13
C ALA A 503 -12.71 34.52 -3.96
N THR A 504 -11.93 33.60 -4.50
CA THR A 504 -12.19 32.15 -4.36
C THR A 504 -11.60 31.56 -3.08
N ARG A 505 -10.81 32.34 -2.34
CA ARG A 505 -10.15 31.85 -1.11
C ARG A 505 -11.19 31.51 -0.05
N LYS A 506 -11.17 30.26 0.38
CA LYS A 506 -12.03 29.70 1.43
C LYS A 506 -11.18 29.21 2.59
N ASN A 507 -11.55 29.58 3.81
CA ASN A 507 -10.88 29.11 5.01
C ASN A 507 -11.37 27.71 5.35
N VAL A 508 -10.43 26.83 5.67
CA VAL A 508 -10.70 25.51 6.22
C VAL A 508 -10.53 25.59 7.73
N ASN A 509 -11.57 25.34 8.47
CA ASN A 509 -11.53 25.28 9.93
C ASN A 509 -12.62 24.35 10.44
N TYR A 510 -12.25 23.13 10.84
CA TYR A 510 -13.18 22.16 11.37
C TYR A 510 -12.50 21.21 12.37
N GLN A 511 -13.34 20.51 13.13
CA GLN A 511 -12.89 19.46 14.05
C GLN A 511 -13.76 18.21 13.85
N LEU A 512 -13.12 17.07 13.82
CA LEU A 512 -13.77 15.75 13.81
C LEU A 512 -13.33 14.96 15.04
N SER A 513 -14.18 14.05 15.49
CA SER A 513 -13.84 13.10 16.55
C SER A 513 -14.54 11.78 16.32
N HIS A 514 -13.83 10.68 16.61
CA HIS A 514 -14.40 9.33 16.55
C HIS A 514 -13.79 8.45 17.64
N THR A 515 -14.62 7.58 18.24
CA THR A 515 -14.16 6.57 19.18
C THR A 515 -14.18 5.21 18.49
N SER A 516 -13.00 4.66 18.30
CA SER A 516 -12.79 3.33 17.72
C SER A 516 -12.64 2.29 18.84
N TYR A 517 -13.07 1.06 18.58
CA TYR A 517 -12.88 -0.06 19.50
C TYR A 517 -12.56 -1.35 18.76
N SER A 518 -11.87 -2.26 19.45
CA SER A 518 -11.56 -3.59 18.95
C SER A 518 -11.57 -4.59 20.10
N LEU A 519 -12.20 -5.72 19.88
CA LEU A 519 -12.29 -6.84 20.82
C LEU A 519 -11.92 -8.12 20.10
N GLY A 520 -10.98 -8.89 20.65
CA GLY A 520 -10.49 -10.12 20.07
C GLY A 520 -10.27 -11.23 21.09
N GLY A 521 -10.31 -12.45 20.60
CA GLY A 521 -9.98 -13.65 21.36
C GLY A 521 -9.28 -14.68 20.50
N ASN A 522 -8.30 -15.36 21.08
CA ASN A 522 -7.57 -16.46 20.46
C ASN A 522 -7.54 -17.64 21.46
N TYR A 523 -7.92 -18.81 20.99
CA TYR A 523 -7.89 -20.03 21.77
C TYR A 523 -6.99 -21.07 21.12
N GLN A 524 -5.91 -21.45 21.81
CA GLN A 524 -5.00 -22.51 21.39
C GLN A 524 -5.58 -23.87 21.80
N LEU A 525 -6.14 -24.61 20.85
CA LEU A 525 -6.62 -25.99 21.06
C LEU A 525 -5.46 -26.91 21.44
N ASN A 526 -4.29 -26.67 20.85
CA ASN A 526 -3.02 -27.30 21.17
C ASN A 526 -1.85 -26.42 20.65
N LYS A 527 -0.61 -26.87 20.76
CA LYS A 527 0.58 -26.12 20.29
C LYS A 527 0.56 -25.78 18.79
N ASP A 528 -0.22 -26.51 17.99
CA ASP A 528 -0.22 -26.44 16.53
C ASP A 528 -1.53 -25.92 15.93
N LEU A 529 -2.59 -25.77 16.73
CA LEU A 529 -3.91 -25.32 16.26
C LEU A 529 -4.45 -24.24 17.20
N ALA A 530 -4.76 -23.09 16.65
CA ALA A 530 -5.44 -21.99 17.33
C ALA A 530 -6.65 -21.53 16.51
N LEU A 531 -7.71 -21.14 17.21
CA LEU A 531 -8.89 -20.47 16.67
C LEU A 531 -8.90 -19.04 17.19
N PHE A 532 -9.39 -18.12 16.38
CA PHE A 532 -9.54 -16.72 16.79
C PHE A 532 -10.81 -16.07 16.25
N ALA A 533 -11.24 -15.02 16.90
CA ALA A 533 -12.31 -14.14 16.42
C ALA A 533 -12.02 -12.70 16.88
N ARG A 534 -12.49 -11.72 16.12
CA ARG A 534 -12.36 -10.29 16.41
C ARG A 534 -13.53 -9.51 15.84
N ALA A 535 -13.94 -8.47 16.56
CA ALA A 535 -14.85 -7.43 16.08
C ALA A 535 -14.19 -6.05 16.29
N SER A 536 -14.40 -5.13 15.37
CA SER A 536 -13.84 -3.78 15.44
C SER A 536 -14.73 -2.74 14.75
N ASP A 537 -14.62 -1.51 15.23
CA ASP A 537 -15.16 -0.30 14.61
C ASP A 537 -14.05 0.74 14.59
N GLY A 538 -13.76 1.34 13.45
CA GLY A 538 -12.71 2.32 13.28
C GLY A 538 -13.04 3.34 12.21
N VAL A 539 -12.19 4.37 12.08
CA VAL A 539 -12.42 5.51 11.19
C VAL A 539 -11.20 5.85 10.36
N ALA A 540 -11.43 6.27 9.12
CA ALA A 540 -10.49 7.04 8.32
C ALA A 540 -11.04 8.45 8.10
N PHE A 541 -10.35 9.47 8.59
CA PHE A 541 -10.63 10.86 8.26
C PHE A 541 -10.04 11.19 6.88
N SER A 542 -10.77 11.99 6.11
CA SER A 542 -10.27 12.50 4.84
C SER A 542 -9.44 13.77 5.07
N ALA A 543 -8.35 13.92 4.31
CA ALA A 543 -7.57 15.15 4.31
C ALA A 543 -8.15 16.17 3.32
N ASP A 544 -7.93 15.91 2.03
CA ASP A 544 -8.12 16.89 0.97
C ASP A 544 -9.26 16.56 -0.01
N ARG A 545 -9.56 15.27 -0.22
CA ARG A 545 -10.42 14.82 -1.33
C ARG A 545 -11.81 15.40 -1.34
N LEU A 546 -12.44 15.59 -0.19
CA LEU A 546 -13.76 16.22 -0.13
C LEU A 546 -13.70 17.74 -0.32
N LEU A 547 -12.54 18.34 -0.06
CA LEU A 547 -12.39 19.79 -0.10
C LEU A 547 -12.11 20.32 -1.51
N TYR A 548 -11.62 19.48 -2.42
CA TYR A 548 -11.34 19.90 -3.79
C TYR A 548 -12.59 20.08 -4.66
N GLY A 549 -13.66 19.38 -4.38
CA GLY A 549 -14.88 19.39 -5.17
C GLY A 549 -16.07 20.03 -4.50
N THR A 550 -15.94 20.38 -3.23
CA THR A 550 -17.07 20.88 -2.45
C THR A 550 -16.75 22.24 -1.88
N PRO A 551 -17.70 23.19 -1.96
CA PRO A 551 -17.56 24.44 -1.23
C PRO A 551 -17.35 24.13 0.25
N VAL A 552 -16.28 24.68 0.85
CA VAL A 552 -16.02 24.61 2.29
C VAL A 552 -16.97 25.56 3.05
N ASP A 553 -18.12 25.85 2.47
CA ASP A 553 -19.16 26.73 3.00
C ASP A 553 -20.12 26.03 3.98
N GLY A 554 -19.85 24.78 4.31
CA GLY A 554 -20.68 23.96 5.18
C GLY A 554 -21.84 23.26 4.47
N SER A 555 -22.00 23.43 3.15
CA SER A 555 -23.06 22.76 2.38
C SER A 555 -22.85 21.26 2.24
N VAL A 556 -21.60 20.77 2.37
CA VAL A 556 -21.30 19.34 2.46
C VAL A 556 -20.49 19.08 3.74
N PRO A 557 -20.95 18.21 4.62
CA PRO A 557 -20.22 17.87 5.83
C PRO A 557 -18.89 17.21 5.49
N VAL A 558 -17.81 17.63 6.15
CA VAL A 558 -16.54 16.91 6.09
C VAL A 558 -16.77 15.51 6.67
N ALA A 559 -16.63 14.49 5.82
CA ALA A 559 -17.00 13.16 6.20
C ALA A 559 -15.86 12.42 6.88
N SER A 560 -16.21 11.61 7.85
CA SER A 560 -15.39 10.53 8.37
C SER A 560 -15.88 9.22 7.78
N ASN A 561 -14.97 8.38 7.29
CA ASN A 561 -15.29 7.10 6.68
C ASN A 561 -15.12 6.00 7.73
N GLY A 562 -16.24 5.59 8.33
CA GLY A 562 -16.27 4.53 9.35
C GLY A 562 -16.16 3.14 8.69
N VAL A 563 -15.43 2.23 9.36
CA VAL A 563 -15.31 0.82 8.94
C VAL A 563 -15.61 -0.08 10.13
N LYS A 564 -16.60 -0.97 9.95
CA LYS A 564 -16.93 -2.04 10.90
C LYS A 564 -16.49 -3.37 10.32
N GLN A 565 -15.82 -4.19 11.15
CA GLN A 565 -15.35 -5.50 10.71
C GLN A 565 -15.59 -6.56 11.79
N ILE A 566 -15.93 -7.77 11.31
CA ILE A 566 -15.94 -8.98 12.10
C ILE A 566 -15.11 -10.01 11.33
N GLU A 567 -14.22 -10.68 12.04
CA GLU A 567 -13.40 -11.75 11.47
C GLU A 567 -13.29 -12.92 12.43
N GLY A 568 -13.05 -14.11 11.89
CA GLY A 568 -12.76 -15.30 12.67
C GLY A 568 -12.04 -16.32 11.80
N GLY A 569 -11.20 -17.14 12.42
CA GLY A 569 -10.40 -18.05 11.63
C GLY A 569 -9.62 -19.06 12.45
N ALA A 570 -8.77 -19.79 11.75
CA ALA A 570 -7.91 -20.84 12.29
C ALA A 570 -6.47 -20.70 11.81
N LYS A 571 -5.53 -21.06 12.69
CA LYS A 571 -4.09 -21.14 12.43
C LYS A 571 -3.64 -22.55 12.75
N LEU A 572 -3.08 -23.23 11.75
CA LEU A 572 -2.66 -24.63 11.87
C LEU A 572 -1.21 -24.81 11.41
N ARG A 573 -0.45 -25.58 12.18
CA ARG A 573 0.81 -26.21 11.75
C ARG A 573 0.61 -27.71 11.76
N ALA A 574 0.91 -28.37 10.65
CA ALA A 574 0.73 -29.81 10.51
C ALA A 574 1.94 -30.38 9.74
N GLY A 575 2.97 -30.79 10.46
CA GLY A 575 4.22 -31.28 9.86
C GLY A 575 4.83 -30.24 8.92
N ALA A 576 4.87 -30.56 7.63
CA ALA A 576 5.40 -29.68 6.58
C ALA A 576 4.47 -28.51 6.20
N PHE A 577 3.23 -28.47 6.69
CA PHE A 577 2.22 -27.49 6.32
C PHE A 577 2.01 -26.45 7.42
N SER A 578 1.82 -25.20 7.00
CA SER A 578 1.26 -24.10 7.80
C SER A 578 0.06 -23.53 7.07
N VAL A 579 -1.05 -23.33 7.77
CA VAL A 579 -2.29 -22.78 7.19
C VAL A 579 -2.82 -21.69 8.09
N PHE A 580 -3.23 -20.57 7.47
CA PHE A 580 -3.94 -19.50 8.13
C PHE A 580 -5.18 -19.15 7.31
N ALA A 581 -6.37 -19.44 7.84
CA ALA A 581 -7.65 -19.17 7.20
C ALA A 581 -8.46 -18.17 8.01
N THR A 582 -9.07 -17.20 7.33
CA THR A 582 -9.87 -16.13 7.94
C THR A 582 -11.16 -15.93 7.15
N LEU A 583 -12.29 -16.01 7.81
CA LEU A 583 -13.58 -15.49 7.33
C LEU A 583 -13.73 -14.06 7.82
N PHE A 584 -14.22 -13.17 6.97
CA PHE A 584 -14.42 -11.78 7.33
C PHE A 584 -15.72 -11.20 6.78
N SER A 585 -16.25 -10.21 7.48
CA SER A 585 -17.29 -9.30 7.02
C SER A 585 -16.86 -7.86 7.33
N ALA A 586 -16.93 -6.98 6.34
CA ALA A 586 -16.57 -5.57 6.46
C ALA A 586 -17.68 -4.69 5.90
N GLU A 587 -18.00 -3.62 6.63
CA GLU A 587 -18.96 -2.60 6.20
C GLU A 587 -18.32 -1.22 6.30
N THR A 588 -18.51 -0.38 5.29
CA THR A 588 -18.08 1.02 5.33
C THR A 588 -19.11 1.94 4.70
N ARG A 589 -19.11 3.18 5.18
CA ARG A 589 -19.75 4.29 4.50
C ARG A 589 -18.65 5.24 4.04
N GLU A 590 -18.64 5.54 2.75
CA GLU A 590 -17.65 6.42 2.14
C GLU A 590 -18.34 7.59 1.47
N SER A 591 -17.89 8.80 1.79
CA SER A 591 -18.11 9.98 0.97
C SER A 591 -16.78 10.37 0.33
N ASN A 592 -16.76 10.48 -0.98
CA ASN A 592 -15.55 10.70 -1.75
C ASN A 592 -15.79 11.66 -2.89
N TYR A 593 -14.80 12.51 -3.16
CA TYR A 593 -14.72 13.28 -4.38
C TYR A 593 -13.57 12.73 -5.24
N GLU A 594 -13.91 12.27 -6.42
CA GLU A 594 -12.94 11.70 -7.33
C GLU A 594 -12.27 12.80 -8.14
N ALA A 595 -10.96 12.97 -7.93
CA ALA A 595 -10.21 14.08 -8.52
C ALA A 595 -10.14 14.02 -10.06
N THR A 596 -10.13 12.80 -10.63
CA THR A 596 -10.05 12.62 -12.09
C THR A 596 -11.38 12.84 -12.78
N THR A 597 -12.47 12.37 -12.20
CA THR A 597 -13.82 12.49 -12.79
C THR A 597 -14.58 13.72 -12.31
N GLN A 598 -14.07 14.43 -11.30
CA GLN A 598 -14.71 15.58 -10.65
C GLN A 598 -16.15 15.27 -10.15
N LYS A 599 -16.38 14.03 -9.69
CA LYS A 599 -17.68 13.56 -9.19
C LYS A 599 -17.65 13.27 -7.70
N PHE A 600 -18.71 13.68 -7.03
CA PHE A 600 -18.97 13.32 -5.65
C PHE A 600 -19.78 12.04 -5.57
N THR A 601 -19.34 11.12 -4.72
CA THR A 601 -20.04 9.87 -4.42
C THR A 601 -20.28 9.75 -2.92
N SER A 602 -21.42 9.18 -2.52
CA SER A 602 -21.72 8.82 -1.14
C SER A 602 -22.39 7.46 -1.13
N ASN A 603 -21.60 6.45 -0.77
CA ASN A 603 -21.98 5.05 -0.87
C ASN A 603 -21.84 4.33 0.47
N LYS A 604 -22.65 3.30 0.69
CA LYS A 604 -22.40 2.26 1.68
C LYS A 604 -21.97 1.00 0.98
N TYR A 605 -20.98 0.33 1.53
CA TYR A 605 -20.41 -0.91 1.00
C TYR A 605 -20.44 -2.00 2.05
N ARG A 606 -20.64 -3.22 1.60
CA ARG A 606 -20.45 -4.43 2.40
C ARG A 606 -19.65 -5.45 1.61
N ALA A 607 -18.70 -6.09 2.27
CA ALA A 607 -17.91 -7.17 1.72
C ALA A 607 -17.84 -8.34 2.71
N ASP A 608 -18.13 -9.54 2.23
CA ASP A 608 -17.98 -10.78 2.98
C ASP A 608 -16.99 -11.67 2.22
N GLY A 609 -16.09 -12.39 2.92
CA GLY A 609 -15.08 -13.16 2.21
C GLY A 609 -14.30 -14.16 3.06
N LEU A 610 -13.39 -14.84 2.36
CA LEU A 610 -12.46 -15.83 2.90
C LEU A 610 -11.04 -15.49 2.43
N GLU A 611 -10.11 -15.42 3.37
CA GLU A 611 -8.67 -15.36 3.13
C GLU A 611 -8.04 -16.70 3.51
N LEU A 612 -7.11 -17.19 2.69
CA LEU A 612 -6.32 -18.38 2.94
C LEU A 612 -4.85 -18.09 2.68
N GLU A 613 -4.00 -18.42 3.64
CA GLU A 613 -2.55 -18.49 3.48
C GLU A 613 -2.10 -19.93 3.71
N VAL A 614 -1.20 -20.42 2.86
CA VAL A 614 -0.65 -21.77 2.95
C VAL A 614 0.85 -21.70 2.79
N GLY A 615 1.56 -22.35 3.68
CA GLY A 615 2.97 -22.63 3.59
C GLY A 615 3.21 -24.14 3.57
N TYR A 616 4.13 -24.60 2.73
CA TYR A 616 4.57 -25.99 2.68
C TYR A 616 6.08 -26.05 2.48
N ARG A 617 6.72 -26.98 3.17
CA ARG A 617 8.17 -27.25 3.01
C ARG A 617 8.45 -28.75 3.06
N ALA A 618 9.16 -29.25 2.06
CA ALA A 618 9.64 -30.62 2.01
C ALA A 618 11.07 -30.64 1.46
N GLY A 619 12.05 -30.84 2.33
CA GLY A 619 13.46 -30.75 1.96
C GLY A 619 13.79 -29.38 1.38
N ASP A 620 14.30 -29.39 0.15
CA ASP A 620 14.71 -28.21 -0.59
C ASP A 620 13.54 -27.48 -1.30
N PHE A 621 12.34 -28.07 -1.30
CA PHE A 621 11.15 -27.46 -1.87
C PHE A 621 10.40 -26.65 -0.80
N LYS A 622 10.06 -25.41 -1.15
CA LYS A 622 9.20 -24.53 -0.35
C LYS A 622 8.11 -23.94 -1.24
N LEU A 623 6.89 -23.94 -0.73
CA LEU A 623 5.75 -23.26 -1.36
C LEU A 623 5.11 -22.31 -0.36
N THR A 624 4.92 -21.08 -0.74
CA THR A 624 4.00 -20.16 -0.07
C THR A 624 2.88 -19.81 -1.03
N GLY A 625 1.66 -19.71 -0.51
CA GLY A 625 0.50 -19.39 -1.32
C GLY A 625 -0.54 -18.64 -0.52
N GLY A 626 -1.39 -17.93 -1.23
CA GLY A 626 -2.53 -17.25 -0.65
C GLY A 626 -3.64 -17.07 -1.67
N ALA A 627 -4.88 -17.04 -1.16
CA ALA A 627 -6.06 -16.77 -1.96
C ALA A 627 -7.06 -15.95 -1.15
N THR A 628 -7.82 -15.12 -1.84
CA THR A 628 -8.91 -14.35 -1.24
C THR A 628 -10.12 -14.42 -2.15
N TYR A 629 -11.23 -14.83 -1.60
CA TYR A 629 -12.55 -14.68 -2.21
C TYR A 629 -13.30 -13.55 -1.50
N THR A 630 -13.84 -12.60 -2.25
CA THR A 630 -14.53 -11.42 -1.74
C THR A 630 -15.85 -11.21 -2.50
N ASN A 631 -16.96 -11.19 -1.80
CA ASN A 631 -18.26 -10.80 -2.33
C ASN A 631 -18.59 -9.40 -1.80
N ALA A 632 -18.25 -8.37 -2.59
CA ALA A 632 -18.48 -6.97 -2.24
C ALA A 632 -19.69 -6.40 -3.00
N ARG A 633 -20.47 -5.53 -2.32
CA ARG A 633 -21.65 -4.88 -2.89
C ARG A 633 -21.81 -3.46 -2.40
N ILE A 634 -22.34 -2.60 -3.27
CA ILE A 634 -22.86 -1.28 -2.92
C ILE A 634 -24.25 -1.50 -2.30
N THR A 635 -24.41 -1.19 -1.02
CA THR A 635 -25.69 -1.42 -0.29
C THR A 635 -26.58 -0.19 -0.24
N ALA A 636 -26.00 1.00 -0.41
CA ALA A 636 -26.71 2.27 -0.63
C ALA A 636 -25.80 3.23 -1.42
N SER A 637 -26.41 4.11 -2.19
CA SER A 637 -25.69 5.08 -3.04
C SER A 637 -26.56 6.32 -3.27
N ASN A 638 -25.91 7.49 -3.52
CA ASN A 638 -26.57 8.66 -4.09
C ASN A 638 -26.96 8.45 -5.56
N ASP A 639 -26.38 7.42 -6.22
CA ASP A 639 -26.85 6.92 -7.53
C ASP A 639 -27.53 5.55 -7.32
N ALA A 640 -28.88 5.55 -7.33
CA ALA A 640 -29.70 4.37 -7.09
C ALA A 640 -29.43 3.21 -8.09
N SER A 641 -28.94 3.51 -9.29
CA SER A 641 -28.65 2.51 -10.33
C SER A 641 -27.48 1.60 -9.97
N THR A 642 -26.62 2.02 -9.05
CA THR A 642 -25.44 1.27 -8.59
C THR A 642 -25.73 0.35 -7.40
N VAL A 643 -26.89 0.50 -6.75
CA VAL A 643 -27.25 -0.30 -5.56
C VAL A 643 -27.37 -1.79 -5.95
N GLY A 644 -26.76 -2.66 -5.14
CA GLY A 644 -26.68 -4.10 -5.39
C GLY A 644 -25.55 -4.52 -6.33
N LYS A 645 -24.87 -3.58 -6.98
CA LYS A 645 -23.73 -3.83 -7.88
C LYS A 645 -22.45 -4.09 -7.10
N THR A 646 -21.49 -4.73 -7.78
CA THR A 646 -20.12 -4.87 -7.30
C THR A 646 -19.40 -3.53 -7.42
N PRO A 647 -18.69 -3.06 -6.38
CA PRO A 647 -17.89 -1.84 -6.50
C PRO A 647 -16.86 -1.95 -7.62
N ARG A 648 -16.61 -0.83 -8.30
CA ARG A 648 -15.60 -0.77 -9.36
C ARG A 648 -14.24 -1.28 -8.89
N ARG A 649 -13.50 -1.92 -9.80
CA ARG A 649 -12.14 -2.44 -9.58
C ARG A 649 -12.03 -3.54 -8.53
N GLN A 650 -13.15 -4.05 -8.00
CA GLN A 650 -13.19 -5.16 -7.05
C GLN A 650 -13.30 -6.49 -7.79
N ALA A 651 -12.23 -7.29 -7.76
CA ALA A 651 -12.26 -8.67 -8.21
C ALA A 651 -12.80 -9.59 -7.11
N ASP A 652 -13.62 -10.57 -7.49
CA ASP A 652 -14.18 -11.54 -6.54
C ASP A 652 -13.14 -12.53 -6.04
N PHE A 653 -12.09 -12.79 -6.83
CA PHE A 653 -11.06 -13.77 -6.51
C PHE A 653 -9.67 -13.25 -6.90
N VAL A 654 -8.73 -13.33 -5.96
CA VAL A 654 -7.32 -13.11 -6.18
C VAL A 654 -6.52 -14.23 -5.54
N PHE A 655 -5.39 -14.63 -6.15
CA PHE A 655 -4.51 -15.64 -5.59
C PHE A 655 -3.06 -15.38 -5.93
N GLN A 656 -2.18 -15.97 -5.13
CA GLN A 656 -0.76 -16.05 -5.41
C GLN A 656 -0.21 -17.41 -4.99
N LEU A 657 0.77 -17.91 -5.74
CA LEU A 657 1.53 -19.12 -5.43
C LEU A 657 3.00 -18.83 -5.72
N ALA A 658 3.86 -19.09 -4.74
CA ALA A 658 5.29 -18.82 -4.84
C ALA A 658 6.10 -20.07 -4.46
N PRO A 659 6.29 -21.04 -5.39
CA PRO A 659 7.20 -22.16 -5.21
C PRO A 659 8.66 -21.70 -5.31
N THR A 660 9.51 -22.29 -4.47
CA THR A 660 10.97 -22.19 -4.58
C THR A 660 11.60 -23.58 -4.42
N TYR A 661 12.69 -23.82 -5.11
CA TYR A 661 13.44 -25.08 -5.08
C TYR A 661 14.94 -24.82 -5.05
N ALA A 662 15.64 -25.40 -4.09
CA ALA A 662 17.08 -25.30 -3.98
C ALA A 662 17.76 -26.54 -4.58
N ILE A 663 18.78 -26.34 -5.41
CA ILE A 663 19.60 -27.38 -6.04
C ILE A 663 21.05 -27.05 -5.74
N GLY A 664 21.57 -27.53 -4.62
CA GLY A 664 22.91 -27.14 -4.18
C GLY A 664 23.02 -25.62 -4.00
N ALA A 665 23.90 -24.99 -4.77
CA ALA A 665 24.13 -23.54 -4.75
C ALA A 665 23.09 -22.71 -5.54
N LEU A 666 22.23 -23.36 -6.32
CA LEU A 666 21.20 -22.70 -7.15
C LEU A 666 19.84 -22.76 -6.47
N GLU A 667 19.20 -21.61 -6.29
CA GLU A 667 17.79 -21.51 -5.89
C GLU A 667 16.97 -20.97 -7.08
N LEU A 668 15.93 -21.68 -7.43
CA LEU A 668 14.95 -21.29 -8.43
C LEU A 668 13.62 -20.97 -7.77
N GLY A 669 12.96 -19.94 -8.22
CA GLY A 669 11.63 -19.61 -7.71
C GLY A 669 10.75 -18.94 -8.74
N ALA A 670 9.45 -19.00 -8.47
CA ALA A 670 8.42 -18.34 -9.26
C ALA A 670 7.37 -17.72 -8.35
N ALA A 671 6.60 -16.75 -8.88
CA ALA A 671 5.37 -16.27 -8.28
C ALA A 671 4.30 -16.16 -9.36
N VAL A 672 3.25 -16.94 -9.19
CA VAL A 672 2.04 -16.90 -10.04
C VAL A 672 0.99 -16.08 -9.31
N ILE A 673 0.59 -14.94 -9.87
CA ILE A 673 -0.34 -14.01 -9.24
C ILE A 673 -1.53 -13.82 -10.17
N GLY A 674 -2.72 -14.26 -9.73
CA GLY A 674 -3.96 -14.17 -10.49
C GLY A 674 -4.93 -13.16 -9.88
N THR A 675 -5.59 -12.42 -10.76
CA THR A 675 -6.67 -11.48 -10.43
C THR A 675 -7.88 -11.85 -11.26
N GLY A 676 -9.01 -12.10 -10.62
CA GLY A 676 -10.30 -12.39 -11.27
C GLY A 676 -10.85 -11.19 -12.05
N LYS A 677 -11.95 -11.40 -12.73
CA LYS A 677 -12.68 -10.33 -13.40
C LYS A 677 -13.11 -9.25 -12.39
N ALA A 678 -13.04 -7.98 -12.79
CA ALA A 678 -13.58 -6.85 -12.07
C ALA A 678 -14.41 -5.96 -13.00
N TRP A 679 -15.00 -4.91 -12.47
CA TRP A 679 -15.74 -3.90 -13.21
C TRP A 679 -14.98 -2.58 -13.22
N GLY A 680 -14.99 -1.85 -14.33
CA GLY A 680 -14.37 -0.54 -14.46
C GLY A 680 -15.19 0.57 -13.82
N ASP A 681 -16.50 0.37 -13.70
CA ASP A 681 -17.48 1.32 -13.20
C ASP A 681 -18.43 0.69 -12.17
N ASP A 682 -19.04 1.51 -11.31
CA ASP A 682 -20.00 1.05 -10.30
C ASP A 682 -21.33 0.62 -10.88
N ALA A 683 -21.65 0.99 -12.13
CA ALA A 683 -22.82 0.50 -12.87
C ALA A 683 -22.62 -0.91 -13.43
N ASN A 684 -21.41 -1.45 -13.38
CA ASN A 684 -21.00 -2.76 -13.89
C ASN A 684 -21.21 -2.91 -15.40
N THR A 685 -20.91 -1.88 -16.16
CA THR A 685 -21.06 -1.86 -17.62
C THR A 685 -19.74 -2.16 -18.35
N ILE A 686 -18.60 -1.82 -17.77
CA ILE A 686 -17.27 -2.03 -18.36
C ILE A 686 -16.56 -3.19 -17.66
N VAL A 687 -16.15 -4.20 -18.42
CA VAL A 687 -15.47 -5.37 -17.89
C VAL A 687 -13.96 -5.16 -17.85
N GLN A 688 -13.34 -5.29 -16.70
CA GLN A 688 -11.91 -5.51 -16.55
C GLN A 688 -11.64 -7.03 -16.57
N PRO A 689 -11.00 -7.58 -17.62
CA PRO A 689 -10.77 -9.01 -17.74
C PRO A 689 -9.89 -9.56 -16.62
N ALA A 690 -10.09 -10.82 -16.27
CA ALA A 690 -9.16 -11.56 -15.40
C ALA A 690 -7.79 -11.71 -16.07
N PHE A 691 -6.72 -11.73 -15.27
CA PHE A 691 -5.37 -11.96 -15.76
C PHE A 691 -4.52 -12.70 -14.73
N THR A 692 -3.46 -13.36 -15.21
CA THR A 692 -2.48 -14.04 -14.36
C THR A 692 -1.08 -13.64 -14.79
N VAL A 693 -0.26 -13.24 -13.83
CA VAL A 693 1.13 -12.82 -14.02
C VAL A 693 2.06 -13.91 -13.51
N LEU A 694 3.08 -14.24 -14.27
CA LEU A 694 4.17 -15.09 -13.85
C LEU A 694 5.43 -14.26 -13.64
N ASN A 695 5.94 -14.23 -12.42
CA ASN A 695 7.27 -13.74 -12.08
C ASN A 695 8.18 -14.94 -11.80
N ALA A 696 9.48 -14.83 -12.07
CA ALA A 696 10.45 -15.89 -11.82
C ALA A 696 11.78 -15.32 -11.38
N PHE A 697 12.53 -16.08 -10.61
CA PHE A 697 13.91 -15.75 -10.26
C PHE A 697 14.80 -16.98 -10.21
N ALA A 698 16.10 -16.76 -10.40
CA ALA A 698 17.18 -17.70 -10.15
C ALA A 698 18.25 -16.98 -9.33
N ASN A 699 18.73 -17.62 -8.28
CA ASN A 699 19.81 -17.10 -7.43
C ASN A 699 20.89 -18.16 -7.30
N TYR A 700 22.12 -17.84 -7.68
CA TYR A 700 23.27 -18.74 -7.59
C TYR A 700 24.28 -18.21 -6.58
N GLN A 701 24.54 -19.02 -5.55
CA GLN A 701 25.48 -18.72 -4.48
C GLN A 701 26.87 -19.29 -4.83
N PHE A 702 27.82 -18.43 -5.22
CA PHE A 702 29.19 -18.86 -5.52
C PHE A 702 29.95 -19.32 -4.26
N ASN A 703 29.70 -18.62 -3.16
CA ASN A 703 30.23 -18.90 -1.81
C ASN A 703 29.40 -18.14 -0.79
N ASP A 704 29.72 -18.23 0.48
CA ASP A 704 28.97 -17.59 1.59
C ASP A 704 28.81 -16.06 1.43
N ARG A 705 29.62 -15.43 0.61
CA ARG A 705 29.66 -13.97 0.44
C ARG A 705 29.10 -13.48 -0.90
N LEU A 706 29.29 -14.22 -1.98
CA LEU A 706 28.99 -13.76 -3.34
C LEU A 706 27.83 -14.53 -3.95
N SER A 707 26.83 -13.83 -4.42
CA SER A 707 25.70 -14.40 -5.16
C SER A 707 25.36 -13.60 -6.42
N LEU A 708 24.86 -14.30 -7.43
CA LEU A 708 24.32 -13.76 -8.68
C LEU A 708 22.84 -14.08 -8.75
N SER A 709 22.03 -13.10 -9.07
CA SER A 709 20.58 -13.28 -9.26
C SER A 709 20.12 -12.83 -10.64
N ALA A 710 19.10 -13.50 -11.15
CA ALA A 710 18.32 -13.07 -12.30
C ALA A 710 16.84 -13.09 -11.90
N SER A 711 16.12 -12.03 -12.16
CA SER A 711 14.67 -11.94 -11.90
C SER A 711 13.95 -11.44 -13.15
N ALA A 712 12.74 -11.98 -13.38
CA ALA A 712 11.86 -11.58 -14.46
C ALA A 712 10.46 -11.31 -13.89
N ASN A 713 9.97 -10.10 -14.05
CA ASN A 713 8.59 -9.74 -13.72
C ASN A 713 7.74 -9.79 -14.98
N ASN A 714 6.49 -10.27 -14.84
CA ASN A 714 5.57 -10.50 -15.95
C ASN A 714 6.24 -11.25 -17.12
N LEU A 715 6.85 -12.39 -16.82
CA LEU A 715 7.67 -13.18 -17.77
C LEU A 715 6.92 -13.52 -19.07
N THR A 716 5.62 -13.78 -18.97
CA THR A 716 4.73 -14.10 -20.09
C THR A 716 4.26 -12.86 -20.86
N ASN A 717 4.64 -11.66 -20.41
CA ASN A 717 4.20 -10.37 -20.97
C ASN A 717 2.67 -10.24 -21.06
N THR A 718 1.98 -10.70 -20.02
CA THR A 718 0.52 -10.67 -19.92
C THR A 718 0.01 -9.24 -19.89
N LEU A 719 -1.08 -8.94 -20.61
CA LEU A 719 -1.84 -7.71 -20.49
C LEU A 719 -2.91 -7.87 -19.42
N GLY A 720 -2.86 -7.07 -18.37
CA GLY A 720 -3.86 -7.02 -17.32
C GLY A 720 -4.24 -5.56 -17.04
N TYR A 721 -5.52 -5.23 -17.12
CA TYR A 721 -6.03 -3.91 -16.77
C TYR A 721 -6.31 -3.84 -15.27
N THR A 722 -5.83 -2.78 -14.62
CA THR A 722 -6.02 -2.53 -13.19
C THR A 722 -7.02 -1.41 -12.92
N GLU A 723 -7.18 -0.50 -13.88
CA GLU A 723 -8.08 0.64 -13.82
C GLU A 723 -8.62 0.95 -15.21
N VAL A 724 -9.85 1.38 -15.29
CA VAL A 724 -10.45 1.97 -16.48
C VAL A 724 -11.32 3.14 -16.03
N GLU A 725 -11.28 4.24 -16.76
CA GLU A 725 -12.15 5.37 -16.48
C GLU A 725 -13.62 5.03 -16.75
N GLY A 726 -14.54 5.69 -16.03
CA GLY A 726 -15.96 5.33 -16.03
C GLY A 726 -16.66 5.45 -17.37
N ASP A 727 -16.13 6.25 -18.29
CA ASP A 727 -16.60 6.38 -19.67
C ASP A 727 -15.87 5.44 -20.66
N GLY A 728 -14.80 4.75 -20.18
CA GLY A 728 -14.07 3.77 -20.98
C GLY A 728 -13.06 4.31 -21.97
N HIS A 729 -12.71 5.61 -21.92
CA HIS A 729 -11.75 6.22 -22.87
C HIS A 729 -10.29 6.03 -22.49
N ALA A 730 -10.01 5.68 -21.24
CA ALA A 730 -8.66 5.50 -20.71
C ALA A 730 -8.57 4.28 -19.80
N ALA A 731 -7.43 3.56 -19.85
CA ALA A 731 -7.19 2.43 -18.97
C ALA A 731 -5.72 2.31 -18.56
N ARG A 732 -5.49 1.85 -17.34
CA ARG A 732 -4.16 1.54 -16.80
C ARG A 732 -3.94 0.03 -16.85
N ALA A 733 -2.78 -0.40 -17.34
CA ALA A 733 -2.39 -1.79 -17.35
C ALA A 733 -1.14 -2.03 -16.49
N ILE A 734 -0.98 -3.28 -16.05
CA ILE A 734 0.27 -3.73 -15.42
C ILE A 734 1.44 -3.52 -16.40
N ASN A 735 2.65 -3.36 -15.86
CA ASN A 735 3.86 -3.25 -16.67
C ASN A 735 4.09 -4.52 -17.50
N GLY A 736 4.65 -4.37 -18.68
CA GLY A 736 5.11 -5.47 -19.52
C GLY A 736 6.26 -6.25 -18.85
N ARG A 737 6.81 -7.23 -19.57
CA ARG A 737 7.95 -8.00 -19.07
C ARG A 737 9.12 -7.10 -18.76
N SER A 738 9.76 -7.34 -17.60
CA SER A 738 11.05 -6.75 -17.25
C SER A 738 11.99 -7.82 -16.70
N VAL A 739 13.29 -7.68 -16.98
CA VAL A 739 14.35 -8.60 -16.52
C VAL A 739 15.44 -7.81 -15.85
N LYS A 740 15.88 -8.27 -14.69
CA LYS A 740 16.97 -7.67 -13.91
C LYS A 740 18.01 -8.72 -13.55
N LEU A 741 19.28 -8.32 -13.58
CA LEU A 741 20.41 -9.10 -13.10
C LEU A 741 21.00 -8.42 -11.86
N GLY A 742 21.31 -9.20 -10.83
CA GLY A 742 21.84 -8.69 -9.57
C GLY A 742 23.10 -9.43 -9.15
N LEU A 743 24.10 -8.69 -8.69
CA LEU A 743 25.28 -9.21 -8.01
C LEU A 743 25.27 -8.72 -6.59
N LYS A 744 25.38 -9.61 -5.59
CA LYS A 744 25.40 -9.25 -4.17
C LYS A 744 26.63 -9.84 -3.50
N TYR A 745 27.31 -9.04 -2.69
CA TYR A 745 28.43 -9.43 -1.85
C TYR A 745 28.12 -9.10 -0.39
N ASN A 746 28.13 -10.12 0.47
CA ASN A 746 27.96 -10.01 1.93
C ASN A 746 29.34 -9.95 2.63
N PHE A 747 29.50 -9.11 3.67
CA PHE A 747 30.77 -8.92 4.39
C PHE A 747 30.60 -8.74 5.89
#